data_7e5cdd775d4e576dcf51b271fde5f59d
#
_entry.id   7e5cdd775d4e576dcf51b271fde5f59d
#
_cell.length_a   1.000
_cell.length_b   1.000
_cell.length_c   1.000
_cell.angle_alpha   90.00
_cell.angle_beta   90.00
_cell.angle_gamma   90.00
#
_symmetry.space_group_name_H-M   'P 1'
#
loop_
_entity.id
_entity.type
_entity.pdbx_description
1 polymer ?
#
loop_
_entity_poly.entity_id
_entity_poly.type
_entity_poly.pdbx_seq_one_letter_code
_entity_poly.pdbx_strand_id
1 'polypeptide(L)'
;MTKHNEDILNFLNDYMKVSKPGYAVLLKGSWGCGKTYFIKDWIKALKTKKNDNEQFFTLDPIYVSLYGMTSTGQIEEELKRAVSPILHSKAMKMAGKVFKVAISAALRYNIDLNNDGEADMKMECAIDPKALLGSDDPHVKGTRLLVFDDLERSNMNMKDVLGYINYYVEHIGCSVVIVGDDSKLKTDFQEIKEKTIGREFELESDIDAAVDSFVQNEYMLSKEYLAAHTDVIKACFKASKTNNLRLLKQSLGDYSLMIDRIPANIKSKDVFEKMRLRLLANFVAVYAEDKGQAGNMDDYGKILSEEMSSLMFLDLTGEDKPEKSEMTKKHEKYEQAGLTDKYYAMVPEYVDCVLLYLRKGKVNLDFIERELKKDDKKPWEILQNYVSLENDVLTNNIDLNAGYLEGGEFNSVDEMLSSAIIMLMIIHRELTKKYTGESVNYWCSKIMRERFYGACKSQNELYDMRQHVISCLGYYSYGTENIPVVSSFMQELGKVYNEILDTLKNDLTVMLESLNDSKVDKLYETYGGVMPDHSTTYSSSAIFANVDPEKFVNGFVNLKNEGKKKVLSMIVGHYGDALNIQNPEDMVHYYIDDLKTLPTIVKLLGEKEDEYQLVDKMNINILKTNLEKSIKKIKEADDKKKHSQQ
;
A
#
# COMPACT_ATOMS: atom_id res chain seq x y z
N MET A 1 -26.84 1.23 -19.94
CA MET A 1 -26.35 0.79 -21.27
C MET A 1 -25.74 2.00 -21.96
N THR A 2 -24.58 1.85 -22.64
CA THR A 2 -24.02 2.95 -23.44
C THR A 2 -24.92 3.25 -24.63
N LYS A 3 -24.91 4.51 -25.13
CA LYS A 3 -25.69 4.88 -26.30
C LYS A 3 -25.33 4.04 -27.52
N HIS A 4 -24.06 3.71 -27.69
CA HIS A 4 -23.58 2.85 -28.77
C HIS A 4 -24.20 1.44 -28.70
N ASN A 5 -24.23 0.84 -27.52
CA ASN A 5 -24.84 -0.48 -27.31
C ASN A 5 -26.38 -0.42 -27.50
N GLU A 6 -27.03 0.70 -27.17
CA GLU A 6 -28.46 0.92 -27.47
C GLU A 6 -28.74 0.96 -28.98
N ASP A 7 -27.87 1.62 -29.75
CA ASP A 7 -27.99 1.65 -31.21
C ASP A 7 -27.83 0.25 -31.82
N ILE A 8 -26.89 -0.56 -31.29
CA ILE A 8 -26.73 -1.96 -31.68
C ILE A 8 -28.01 -2.76 -31.34
N LEU A 9 -28.55 -2.57 -30.16
CA LEU A 9 -29.77 -3.27 -29.72
C LEU A 9 -30.97 -2.92 -30.62
N ASN A 10 -31.12 -1.64 -30.99
CA ASN A 10 -32.16 -1.17 -31.89
C ASN A 10 -31.98 -1.80 -33.25
N PHE A 11 -30.78 -1.83 -33.81
CA PHE A 11 -30.50 -2.51 -35.06
C PHE A 11 -30.86 -4.01 -35.01
N LEU A 12 -30.48 -4.72 -33.93
CA LEU A 12 -30.80 -6.13 -33.79
C LEU A 12 -32.32 -6.37 -33.72
N ASN A 13 -33.07 -5.49 -33.04
CA ASN A 13 -34.53 -5.55 -33.01
C ASN A 13 -35.13 -5.31 -34.43
N ASP A 14 -34.56 -4.39 -35.22
CA ASP A 14 -35.01 -4.14 -36.61
C ASP A 14 -34.62 -5.30 -37.55
N TYR A 15 -33.41 -5.88 -37.35
CA TYR A 15 -32.97 -7.07 -38.06
C TYR A 15 -33.92 -8.24 -37.90
N MET A 16 -34.50 -8.43 -36.69
CA MET A 16 -35.49 -9.46 -36.43
C MET A 16 -36.84 -9.25 -37.16
N LYS A 17 -37.13 -8.02 -37.64
CA LYS A 17 -38.36 -7.74 -38.41
C LYS A 17 -38.24 -8.16 -39.88
N VAL A 18 -37.02 -8.40 -40.36
CA VAL A 18 -36.75 -8.79 -41.75
C VAL A 18 -36.96 -10.29 -41.91
N SER A 19 -37.90 -10.64 -42.80
CA SER A 19 -38.10 -12.06 -43.17
C SER A 19 -36.98 -12.47 -44.13
N LYS A 20 -36.19 -13.48 -43.76
CA LYS A 20 -35.04 -14.00 -44.51
C LYS A 20 -34.02 -12.91 -44.84
N PRO A 21 -33.28 -12.41 -43.85
CA PRO A 21 -32.33 -11.31 -44.03
C PRO A 21 -31.19 -11.62 -45.02
N GLY A 22 -30.83 -12.91 -45.21
CA GLY A 22 -29.81 -13.34 -46.18
C GLY A 22 -28.37 -13.04 -45.75
N TYR A 23 -28.16 -12.60 -44.50
CA TYR A 23 -26.84 -12.40 -43.90
C TYR A 23 -26.88 -12.57 -42.39
N ALA A 24 -25.74 -12.90 -41.79
CA ALA A 24 -25.58 -12.92 -40.34
C ALA A 24 -25.03 -11.57 -39.84
N VAL A 25 -25.30 -11.28 -38.55
CA VAL A 25 -24.73 -10.13 -37.85
C VAL A 25 -23.61 -10.65 -36.92
N LEU A 26 -22.41 -10.04 -37.00
CA LEU A 26 -21.32 -10.32 -36.07
C LEU A 26 -21.27 -9.26 -34.97
N LEU A 27 -21.41 -9.71 -33.72
CA LEU A 27 -21.12 -8.93 -32.52
C LEU A 27 -19.70 -9.25 -32.05
N LYS A 28 -18.78 -8.32 -32.29
CA LYS A 28 -17.38 -8.47 -31.90
C LYS A 28 -17.01 -7.63 -30.69
N GLY A 29 -15.88 -7.94 -30.07
CA GLY A 29 -15.30 -7.20 -28.95
C GLY A 29 -14.33 -8.07 -28.16
N SER A 30 -13.51 -7.42 -27.36
CA SER A 30 -12.48 -8.08 -26.55
C SER A 30 -13.06 -9.07 -25.52
N TRP A 31 -12.22 -9.99 -25.04
CA TRP A 31 -12.64 -10.91 -23.99
C TRP A 31 -13.03 -10.16 -22.72
N GLY A 32 -14.18 -10.55 -22.17
CA GLY A 32 -14.70 -9.98 -20.92
C GLY A 32 -15.46 -8.67 -21.08
N CYS A 33 -15.60 -8.11 -22.29
CA CYS A 33 -16.35 -6.84 -22.51
C CYS A 33 -17.88 -6.96 -22.30
N GLY A 34 -18.41 -8.17 -22.10
CA GLY A 34 -19.83 -8.36 -21.79
C GLY A 34 -20.66 -8.90 -22.95
N LYS A 35 -20.10 -9.34 -24.09
CA LYS A 35 -20.82 -9.86 -25.27
C LYS A 35 -21.89 -10.89 -24.93
N THR A 36 -21.49 -11.95 -24.24
CA THR A 36 -22.40 -13.04 -23.83
C THR A 36 -23.53 -12.55 -22.91
N TYR A 37 -23.24 -11.60 -22.03
CA TYR A 37 -24.25 -10.99 -21.16
C TYR A 37 -25.24 -10.19 -21.98
N PHE A 38 -24.77 -9.29 -22.85
CA PHE A 38 -25.58 -8.46 -23.73
C PHE A 38 -26.54 -9.30 -24.58
N ILE A 39 -26.03 -10.34 -25.24
CA ILE A 39 -26.86 -11.18 -26.12
C ILE A 39 -27.87 -12.02 -25.32
N LYS A 40 -27.50 -12.53 -24.14
CA LYS A 40 -28.44 -13.28 -23.29
C LYS A 40 -29.54 -12.42 -22.69
N ASP A 41 -29.20 -11.18 -22.32
CA ASP A 41 -30.18 -10.20 -21.84
C ASP A 41 -31.18 -9.82 -22.94
N TRP A 42 -30.66 -9.58 -24.17
CA TRP A 42 -31.51 -9.37 -25.33
C TRP A 42 -32.44 -10.55 -25.61
N ILE A 43 -31.93 -11.79 -25.63
CA ILE A 43 -32.74 -13.00 -25.79
C ILE A 43 -33.85 -13.07 -24.72
N LYS A 44 -33.53 -12.74 -23.47
CA LYS A 44 -34.51 -12.71 -22.38
C LYS A 44 -35.61 -11.66 -22.63
N ALA A 45 -35.22 -10.45 -23.04
CA ALA A 45 -36.13 -9.38 -23.39
C ALA A 45 -37.05 -9.77 -24.55
N LEU A 46 -36.53 -10.45 -25.57
CA LEU A 46 -37.29 -10.97 -26.69
C LEU A 46 -38.36 -11.99 -26.22
N LYS A 47 -38.00 -12.90 -25.32
CA LYS A 47 -38.95 -13.90 -24.74
C LYS A 47 -40.04 -13.24 -23.94
N THR A 48 -39.75 -12.17 -23.20
CA THR A 48 -40.76 -11.41 -22.44
C THR A 48 -41.76 -10.70 -23.34
N LYS A 49 -41.28 -10.02 -24.39
CA LYS A 49 -42.12 -9.34 -25.38
C LYS A 49 -43.06 -10.30 -26.13
N LYS A 50 -42.65 -11.54 -26.34
CA LYS A 50 -43.50 -12.57 -26.92
C LYS A 50 -44.77 -12.82 -26.07
N ASN A 51 -44.66 -12.71 -24.76
CA ASN A 51 -45.81 -12.91 -23.84
C ASN A 51 -46.78 -11.71 -23.83
N ASP A 52 -46.34 -10.52 -24.26
CA ASP A 52 -47.09 -9.26 -24.24
C ASP A 52 -47.85 -8.98 -25.55
N ASN A 53 -48.03 -9.96 -26.44
CA ASN A 53 -48.72 -9.87 -27.75
C ASN A 53 -48.05 -8.95 -28.79
N GLU A 54 -46.86 -8.43 -28.61
CA GLU A 54 -46.06 -7.82 -29.65
C GLU A 54 -45.35 -8.91 -30.47
N GLN A 55 -46.01 -9.46 -31.46
CA GLN A 55 -45.52 -10.60 -32.27
C GLN A 55 -44.49 -10.15 -33.30
N PHE A 56 -43.18 -10.26 -32.98
CA PHE A 56 -42.14 -10.21 -34.02
C PHE A 56 -41.65 -11.60 -34.44
N PHE A 57 -41.83 -12.65 -33.60
CA PHE A 57 -41.46 -14.04 -33.95
C PHE A 57 -42.27 -15.02 -33.11
N THR A 58 -42.47 -16.18 -33.68
CA THR A 58 -43.29 -17.25 -33.10
C THR A 58 -42.49 -18.33 -32.41
N LEU A 59 -41.19 -18.37 -32.64
CA LEU A 59 -40.28 -19.41 -32.17
C LEU A 59 -39.24 -18.82 -31.22
N ASP A 60 -38.93 -19.57 -30.15
CA ASP A 60 -37.93 -19.15 -29.20
C ASP A 60 -36.55 -19.08 -29.83
N PRO A 61 -35.72 -18.03 -29.50
CA PRO A 61 -34.35 -17.95 -29.91
C PRO A 61 -33.54 -19.17 -29.43
N ILE A 62 -32.65 -19.67 -30.29
CA ILE A 62 -31.70 -20.73 -29.97
C ILE A 62 -30.34 -20.14 -29.78
N TYR A 63 -29.73 -20.40 -28.61
CA TYR A 63 -28.37 -20.01 -28.26
C TYR A 63 -27.49 -21.24 -28.20
N VAL A 64 -26.35 -21.21 -28.94
CA VAL A 64 -25.34 -22.26 -28.99
C VAL A 64 -23.98 -21.63 -28.71
N SER A 65 -23.25 -22.12 -27.70
CA SER A 65 -21.84 -21.78 -27.51
C SER A 65 -20.96 -22.75 -28.29
N LEU A 66 -20.08 -22.20 -29.12
CA LEU A 66 -19.13 -22.98 -29.92
C LEU A 66 -17.86 -23.36 -29.12
N TYR A 67 -17.81 -23.01 -27.83
CA TYR A 67 -16.67 -23.27 -26.98
C TYR A 67 -16.29 -24.75 -26.94
N GLY A 68 -15.06 -25.06 -27.37
CA GLY A 68 -14.50 -26.39 -27.35
C GLY A 68 -15.10 -27.37 -28.37
N MET A 69 -16.02 -26.94 -29.23
CA MET A 69 -16.57 -27.79 -30.27
C MET A 69 -15.53 -28.12 -31.37
N THR A 70 -15.52 -29.36 -31.83
CA THR A 70 -14.56 -29.91 -32.76
C THR A 70 -15.17 -30.35 -34.10
N SER A 71 -16.51 -30.34 -34.20
CA SER A 71 -17.23 -30.72 -35.43
C SER A 71 -18.59 -30.01 -35.53
N THR A 72 -19.04 -29.78 -36.74
CA THR A 72 -20.38 -29.23 -37.03
C THR A 72 -21.51 -30.16 -36.53
N GLY A 73 -21.25 -31.48 -36.43
CA GLY A 73 -22.21 -32.42 -35.82
C GLY A 73 -22.55 -32.12 -34.36
N GLN A 74 -21.60 -31.53 -33.59
CA GLN A 74 -21.87 -31.09 -32.22
C GLN A 74 -22.79 -29.87 -32.19
N ILE A 75 -22.61 -28.93 -33.14
CA ILE A 75 -23.52 -27.79 -33.28
C ILE A 75 -24.92 -28.33 -33.61
N GLU A 76 -25.02 -29.28 -34.51
CA GLU A 76 -26.30 -29.87 -34.90
C GLU A 76 -27.01 -30.59 -33.75
N GLU A 77 -26.26 -31.28 -32.88
CA GLU A 77 -26.82 -31.91 -31.68
C GLU A 77 -27.39 -30.88 -30.72
N GLU A 78 -26.71 -29.75 -30.51
CA GLU A 78 -27.22 -28.68 -29.64
C GLU A 78 -28.47 -28.01 -30.24
N LEU A 79 -28.49 -27.79 -31.55
CA LEU A 79 -29.68 -27.28 -32.25
C LEU A 79 -30.87 -28.25 -32.14
N LYS A 80 -30.64 -29.57 -32.36
CA LYS A 80 -31.68 -30.60 -32.17
C LYS A 80 -32.21 -30.65 -30.76
N ARG A 81 -31.33 -30.51 -29.78
CA ARG A 81 -31.68 -30.47 -28.35
C ARG A 81 -32.55 -29.28 -28.01
N ALA A 82 -32.27 -28.11 -28.58
CA ALA A 82 -33.02 -26.88 -28.38
C ALA A 82 -34.38 -26.90 -29.07
N VAL A 83 -34.51 -27.53 -30.23
CA VAL A 83 -35.76 -27.62 -30.99
C VAL A 83 -36.72 -28.66 -30.38
N SER A 84 -36.19 -29.77 -29.84
CA SER A 84 -37.02 -30.87 -29.32
C SER A 84 -36.57 -31.30 -27.93
N PRO A 85 -36.74 -30.45 -26.89
CA PRO A 85 -36.26 -30.74 -25.55
C PRO A 85 -36.90 -32.00 -24.92
N ILE A 86 -38.09 -32.38 -25.32
CA ILE A 86 -38.81 -33.56 -24.82
C ILE A 86 -38.16 -34.87 -25.28
N LEU A 87 -37.68 -34.91 -26.53
CA LEU A 87 -37.05 -36.11 -27.12
C LEU A 87 -35.70 -36.47 -26.51
N HIS A 88 -35.01 -35.51 -25.89
CA HIS A 88 -33.69 -35.67 -25.27
C HIS A 88 -33.73 -35.80 -23.74
N SER A 89 -34.93 -35.87 -23.11
CA SER A 89 -35.02 -36.11 -21.68
C SER A 89 -34.45 -37.49 -21.29
N LYS A 90 -33.76 -37.57 -20.13
CA LYS A 90 -33.18 -38.83 -19.62
C LYS A 90 -34.24 -39.95 -19.48
N ALA A 91 -35.51 -39.59 -19.26
CA ALA A 91 -36.63 -40.54 -19.12
C ALA A 91 -36.94 -41.29 -20.42
N MET A 92 -36.82 -40.64 -21.58
CA MET A 92 -37.08 -41.32 -22.87
C MET A 92 -35.89 -42.17 -23.37
N LYS A 93 -34.66 -41.83 -23.01
CA LYS A 93 -33.50 -42.69 -23.29
C LYS A 93 -33.55 -44.04 -22.57
N MET A 94 -34.22 -44.12 -21.41
CA MET A 94 -34.41 -45.36 -20.65
C MET A 94 -35.58 -46.20 -21.12
N ALA A 95 -36.52 -45.65 -21.87
CA ALA A 95 -37.75 -46.37 -22.26
C ALA A 95 -37.62 -47.21 -23.53
N GLY A 96 -36.44 -47.24 -24.18
CA GLY A 96 -36.16 -48.15 -25.30
C GLY A 96 -37.09 -48.08 -26.52
N LYS A 97 -37.98 -47.11 -26.55
CA LYS A 97 -38.88 -46.86 -27.67
C LYS A 97 -38.25 -45.85 -28.61
N VAL A 98 -37.66 -46.35 -29.66
CA VAL A 98 -37.25 -45.56 -30.83
C VAL A 98 -38.52 -44.98 -31.45
N PHE A 99 -38.91 -43.77 -31.05
CA PHE A 99 -39.73 -42.95 -31.90
C PHE A 99 -38.91 -42.61 -33.12
N LYS A 100 -39.19 -43.26 -34.25
CA LYS A 100 -38.77 -42.76 -35.55
C LYS A 100 -39.49 -41.45 -35.80
N VAL A 101 -38.95 -40.33 -35.25
CA VAL A 101 -39.13 -39.03 -35.90
C VAL A 101 -38.57 -39.24 -37.30
N ALA A 102 -39.39 -38.99 -38.32
CA ALA A 102 -38.98 -39.07 -39.68
C ALA A 102 -37.69 -38.23 -39.84
N ILE A 103 -36.55 -38.89 -39.83
CA ILE A 103 -35.32 -38.30 -40.26
C ILE A 103 -35.53 -38.08 -41.73
N SER A 104 -35.94 -36.87 -42.11
CA SER A 104 -35.91 -36.46 -43.51
C SER A 104 -34.54 -36.83 -44.04
N ALA A 105 -34.49 -37.45 -45.21
CA ALA A 105 -33.25 -37.87 -45.85
C ALA A 105 -32.26 -36.73 -45.74
N ALA A 106 -31.03 -37.05 -45.20
CA ALA A 106 -30.01 -36.05 -45.03
C ALA A 106 -29.82 -35.27 -46.33
N LEU A 107 -30.17 -33.99 -46.29
CA LEU A 107 -30.04 -33.13 -47.45
C LEU A 107 -28.56 -32.80 -47.62
N ARG A 108 -28.00 -33.15 -48.77
CA ARG A 108 -26.60 -32.87 -49.10
C ARG A 108 -26.54 -31.53 -49.84
N TYR A 109 -25.81 -30.61 -49.30
CA TYR A 109 -25.57 -29.33 -49.91
C TYR A 109 -24.08 -29.17 -50.25
N ASN A 110 -23.85 -28.68 -51.49
CA ASN A 110 -22.52 -28.22 -51.89
C ASN A 110 -22.44 -26.72 -51.65
N ILE A 111 -21.53 -26.32 -50.77
CA ILE A 111 -21.35 -24.89 -50.42
C ILE A 111 -20.05 -24.43 -51.06
N ASP A 112 -20.17 -23.40 -51.91
CA ASP A 112 -19.07 -22.68 -52.55
C ASP A 112 -18.90 -21.35 -51.77
N LEU A 113 -17.84 -21.26 -50.94
CA LEU A 113 -17.60 -20.11 -50.06
C LEU A 113 -16.83 -18.98 -50.74
N ASN A 114 -16.08 -19.29 -51.80
CA ASN A 114 -15.24 -18.31 -52.53
C ASN A 114 -15.76 -17.94 -53.90
N ASN A 115 -16.90 -18.51 -54.30
CA ASN A 115 -17.62 -18.22 -55.54
C ASN A 115 -16.80 -18.54 -56.82
N ASP A 116 -15.93 -19.57 -56.74
CA ASP A 116 -15.14 -20.05 -57.90
C ASP A 116 -15.85 -21.13 -58.73
N GLY A 117 -17.04 -21.54 -58.32
CA GLY A 117 -17.85 -22.55 -58.98
C GLY A 117 -17.54 -23.98 -58.53
N GLU A 118 -16.58 -24.17 -57.61
CA GLU A 118 -16.29 -25.46 -57.02
C GLU A 118 -16.83 -25.49 -55.56
N ALA A 119 -17.25 -26.66 -55.09
CA ALA A 119 -17.78 -26.82 -53.75
C ALA A 119 -16.65 -26.88 -52.73
N ASP A 120 -16.48 -25.86 -51.92
CA ASP A 120 -15.54 -25.82 -50.78
C ASP A 120 -15.93 -26.79 -49.68
N MET A 121 -17.23 -27.08 -49.54
CA MET A 121 -17.74 -27.95 -48.49
C MET A 121 -18.96 -28.75 -48.91
N LYS A 122 -18.99 -30.05 -48.52
CA LYS A 122 -20.18 -30.90 -48.65
C LYS A 122 -20.81 -31.03 -47.26
N MET A 123 -22.03 -30.52 -47.08
CA MET A 123 -22.73 -30.57 -45.81
C MET A 123 -23.91 -31.53 -45.88
N GLU A 124 -24.04 -32.38 -44.85
CA GLU A 124 -25.23 -33.19 -44.62
C GLU A 124 -25.97 -32.60 -43.40
N CYS A 125 -27.16 -32.05 -43.59
CA CYS A 125 -27.98 -31.52 -42.50
C CYS A 125 -29.16 -32.44 -42.23
N ALA A 126 -29.30 -32.91 -40.98
CA ALA A 126 -30.34 -33.82 -40.58
C ALA A 126 -31.49 -33.11 -39.80
N ILE A 127 -31.40 -31.78 -39.64
CA ILE A 127 -32.49 -31.00 -39.03
C ILE A 127 -33.53 -30.66 -40.06
N ASP A 128 -34.82 -31.00 -39.79
CA ASP A 128 -35.91 -30.57 -40.65
C ASP A 128 -35.99 -29.03 -40.63
N PRO A 129 -35.80 -28.36 -41.80
CA PRO A 129 -35.94 -26.91 -41.90
C PRO A 129 -37.28 -26.38 -41.36
N LYS A 130 -38.37 -27.13 -41.43
CA LYS A 130 -39.68 -26.76 -40.91
C LYS A 130 -39.67 -26.64 -39.37
N ALA A 131 -38.85 -27.46 -38.70
CA ALA A 131 -38.67 -27.38 -37.24
C ALA A 131 -37.96 -26.11 -36.78
N LEU A 132 -37.12 -25.50 -37.63
CA LEU A 132 -36.42 -24.23 -37.36
C LEU A 132 -37.27 -23.01 -37.75
N LEU A 133 -38.07 -23.10 -38.78
CA LEU A 133 -38.87 -21.99 -39.32
C LEU A 133 -40.29 -21.88 -38.73
N GLY A 134 -40.76 -22.90 -38.02
CA GLY A 134 -42.16 -23.00 -37.57
C GLY A 134 -43.04 -23.71 -38.61
N SER A 135 -44.36 -23.75 -38.38
CA SER A 135 -45.34 -24.40 -39.24
C SER A 135 -45.46 -23.65 -40.58
N ASP A 136 -45.90 -24.37 -41.63
CA ASP A 136 -46.25 -23.78 -42.94
C ASP A 136 -47.47 -22.81 -42.84
N ASP A 137 -47.86 -22.33 -41.69
CA ASP A 137 -48.93 -21.39 -41.48
C ASP A 137 -48.56 -20.00 -42.06
N PRO A 138 -49.23 -19.51 -43.07
CA PRO A 138 -48.96 -18.21 -43.67
C PRO A 138 -49.25 -17.03 -42.74
N HIS A 139 -49.90 -17.26 -41.60
CA HIS A 139 -50.13 -16.25 -40.56
C HIS A 139 -48.97 -16.15 -39.56
N VAL A 140 -48.03 -17.08 -39.57
CA VAL A 140 -46.83 -17.05 -38.71
C VAL A 140 -45.81 -16.11 -39.35
N LYS A 141 -45.71 -14.89 -38.82
CA LYS A 141 -44.73 -13.89 -39.24
C LYS A 141 -43.45 -14.01 -38.41
N GLY A 142 -42.32 -14.06 -39.05
CA GLY A 142 -40.99 -14.01 -38.41
C GLY A 142 -40.15 -15.24 -38.64
N THR A 143 -38.86 -15.08 -38.44
CA THR A 143 -37.85 -16.15 -38.53
C THR A 143 -37.37 -16.51 -37.14
N ARG A 144 -36.83 -17.74 -36.96
CA ARG A 144 -36.13 -18.09 -35.75
C ARG A 144 -34.77 -17.40 -35.65
N LEU A 145 -34.46 -16.83 -34.48
CA LEU A 145 -33.13 -16.34 -34.18
C LEU A 145 -32.23 -17.48 -33.76
N LEU A 146 -31.08 -17.62 -34.43
CA LEU A 146 -29.98 -18.46 -34.02
C LEU A 146 -28.84 -17.59 -33.54
N VAL A 147 -28.27 -17.90 -32.36
CA VAL A 147 -27.11 -17.20 -31.81
C VAL A 147 -25.99 -18.19 -31.62
N PHE A 148 -24.85 -17.93 -32.27
CA PHE A 148 -23.62 -18.71 -32.13
C PHE A 148 -22.59 -17.87 -31.36
N ASP A 149 -22.28 -18.25 -30.12
CA ASP A 149 -21.36 -17.51 -29.23
C ASP A 149 -20.00 -18.23 -29.11
N ASP A 150 -18.97 -17.52 -28.66
CA ASP A 150 -17.61 -18.02 -28.46
C ASP A 150 -16.95 -18.53 -29.77
N LEU A 151 -17.15 -17.82 -30.88
CA LEU A 151 -16.61 -18.21 -32.19
C LEU A 151 -15.10 -18.48 -32.17
N GLU A 152 -14.33 -17.61 -31.51
CA GLU A 152 -12.86 -17.71 -31.37
C GLU A 152 -12.40 -18.88 -30.49
N ARG A 153 -13.33 -19.52 -29.77
CA ARG A 153 -13.05 -20.66 -28.88
C ARG A 153 -13.45 -22.01 -29.48
N SER A 154 -13.93 -21.99 -30.71
CA SER A 154 -14.17 -23.19 -31.48
C SER A 154 -12.83 -23.84 -31.89
N ASN A 155 -12.75 -25.16 -31.78
CA ASN A 155 -11.60 -25.92 -32.25
C ASN A 155 -11.78 -26.43 -33.73
N MET A 156 -12.83 -25.95 -34.41
CA MET A 156 -13.11 -26.26 -35.81
C MET A 156 -12.37 -25.32 -36.76
N ASN A 157 -12.26 -25.73 -38.02
CA ASN A 157 -11.83 -24.81 -39.07
C ASN A 157 -12.91 -23.73 -39.28
N MET A 158 -12.50 -22.46 -39.38
CA MET A 158 -13.45 -21.34 -39.53
C MET A 158 -14.26 -21.44 -40.84
N LYS A 159 -13.70 -21.97 -41.91
CA LYS A 159 -14.44 -22.27 -43.17
C LYS A 159 -15.63 -23.21 -42.89
N ASP A 160 -15.40 -24.27 -42.13
CA ASP A 160 -16.47 -25.24 -41.81
C ASP A 160 -17.55 -24.60 -40.94
N VAL A 161 -17.15 -23.81 -39.95
CA VAL A 161 -18.09 -23.12 -39.05
C VAL A 161 -18.94 -22.09 -39.82
N LEU A 162 -18.30 -21.22 -40.62
CA LEU A 162 -19.01 -20.20 -41.37
C LEU A 162 -19.85 -20.84 -42.49
N GLY A 163 -19.36 -21.87 -43.19
CA GLY A 163 -20.14 -22.58 -44.15
C GLY A 163 -21.38 -23.24 -43.54
N TYR A 164 -21.25 -23.84 -42.35
CA TYR A 164 -22.37 -24.39 -41.60
C TYR A 164 -23.40 -23.31 -41.19
N ILE A 165 -22.92 -22.18 -40.73
CA ILE A 165 -23.76 -21.04 -40.37
C ILE A 165 -24.47 -20.46 -41.62
N ASN A 166 -23.74 -20.34 -42.73
CA ASN A 166 -24.26 -19.80 -44.00
C ASN A 166 -25.45 -20.62 -44.50
N TYR A 167 -25.45 -21.94 -44.32
CA TYR A 167 -26.57 -22.78 -44.64
C TYR A 167 -27.88 -22.30 -43.98
N TYR A 168 -27.84 -21.92 -42.66
CA TYR A 168 -29.02 -21.41 -41.97
C TYR A 168 -29.41 -20.00 -42.43
N VAL A 169 -28.45 -19.21 -42.85
CA VAL A 169 -28.66 -17.85 -43.36
C VAL A 169 -29.32 -17.87 -44.74
N GLU A 170 -28.67 -18.51 -45.70
CA GLU A 170 -29.08 -18.44 -47.12
C GLU A 170 -30.18 -19.47 -47.46
N HIS A 171 -30.02 -20.70 -47.04
CA HIS A 171 -30.94 -21.76 -47.47
C HIS A 171 -32.16 -21.91 -46.56
N ILE A 172 -31.99 -21.79 -45.26
CA ILE A 172 -33.10 -21.87 -44.32
C ILE A 172 -33.77 -20.49 -44.13
N GLY A 173 -32.99 -19.40 -44.22
CA GLY A 173 -33.49 -18.04 -44.06
C GLY A 173 -33.68 -17.63 -42.60
N CYS A 174 -32.88 -18.19 -41.66
CA CYS A 174 -32.89 -17.78 -40.28
C CYS A 174 -32.23 -16.42 -40.08
N SER A 175 -32.66 -15.68 -39.05
CA SER A 175 -31.90 -14.54 -38.53
C SER A 175 -30.75 -15.11 -37.67
N VAL A 176 -29.52 -14.70 -37.96
CA VAL A 176 -28.33 -15.26 -37.30
C VAL A 176 -27.49 -14.15 -36.69
N VAL A 177 -27.13 -14.32 -35.41
CA VAL A 177 -26.15 -13.47 -34.73
C VAL A 177 -24.97 -14.34 -34.30
N ILE A 178 -23.78 -13.95 -34.72
CA ILE A 178 -22.50 -14.57 -34.34
C ILE A 178 -21.86 -13.64 -33.30
N VAL A 179 -21.31 -14.22 -32.25
CA VAL A 179 -20.64 -13.49 -31.15
C VAL A 179 -19.21 -14.01 -31.02
N GLY A 180 -18.24 -13.10 -31.03
CA GLY A 180 -16.84 -13.52 -30.93
C GLY A 180 -15.85 -12.36 -30.75
N ASP A 181 -14.58 -12.74 -30.60
CA ASP A 181 -13.42 -11.82 -30.62
C ASP A 181 -12.65 -12.07 -31.92
N ASP A 182 -12.92 -11.29 -32.94
CA ASP A 182 -12.32 -11.43 -34.28
C ASP A 182 -10.81 -11.18 -34.27
N SER A 183 -10.28 -10.43 -33.28
CA SER A 183 -8.83 -10.23 -33.11
C SER A 183 -8.07 -11.51 -32.76
N LYS A 184 -8.77 -12.53 -32.28
CA LYS A 184 -8.22 -13.86 -31.94
C LYS A 184 -8.37 -14.89 -33.04
N LEU A 185 -9.06 -14.55 -34.12
CA LEU A 185 -9.26 -15.43 -35.26
C LEU A 185 -8.09 -15.34 -36.25
N LYS A 186 -7.85 -16.40 -37.00
CA LYS A 186 -6.79 -16.45 -38.00
C LYS A 186 -7.11 -15.53 -39.19
N THR A 187 -6.08 -15.18 -39.95
CA THR A 187 -6.18 -14.26 -41.12
C THR A 187 -7.18 -14.71 -42.17
N ASP A 188 -7.33 -16.00 -42.40
CA ASP A 188 -8.30 -16.58 -43.33
C ASP A 188 -9.77 -16.30 -42.97
N PHE A 189 -10.10 -15.98 -41.73
CA PHE A 189 -11.44 -15.55 -41.34
C PHE A 189 -11.88 -14.29 -42.08
N GLN A 190 -10.99 -13.32 -42.27
CA GLN A 190 -11.30 -12.06 -42.91
C GLN A 190 -11.69 -12.26 -44.38
N GLU A 191 -11.10 -13.25 -45.06
CA GLU A 191 -11.36 -13.55 -46.48
C GLU A 191 -12.71 -14.25 -46.70
N ILE A 192 -13.15 -15.07 -45.73
CA ILE A 192 -14.36 -15.90 -45.91
C ILE A 192 -15.62 -15.30 -45.25
N LYS A 193 -15.47 -14.31 -44.36
CA LYS A 193 -16.59 -13.76 -43.60
C LYS A 193 -17.62 -13.02 -44.48
N GLU A 194 -17.18 -12.39 -45.58
CA GLU A 194 -18.03 -11.52 -46.43
C GLU A 194 -19.27 -12.23 -46.97
N LYS A 195 -19.21 -13.51 -47.26
CA LYS A 195 -20.38 -14.27 -47.75
C LYS A 195 -21.45 -14.50 -46.68
N THR A 196 -21.05 -14.64 -45.43
CA THR A 196 -21.98 -15.00 -44.37
C THR A 196 -22.36 -13.79 -43.51
N ILE A 197 -21.42 -12.87 -43.28
CA ILE A 197 -21.57 -11.74 -42.37
C ILE A 197 -21.78 -10.46 -43.15
N GLY A 198 -23.01 -9.93 -43.08
CA GLY A 198 -23.35 -8.67 -43.78
C GLY A 198 -23.23 -7.41 -42.91
N ARG A 199 -23.16 -7.57 -41.59
CA ARG A 199 -22.99 -6.45 -40.62
C ARG A 199 -22.12 -6.87 -39.45
N GLU A 200 -21.25 -5.94 -39.04
CA GLU A 200 -20.39 -6.12 -37.87
C GLU A 200 -20.60 -4.96 -36.89
N PHE A 201 -20.71 -5.27 -35.62
CA PHE A 201 -20.78 -4.28 -34.55
C PHE A 201 -19.76 -4.63 -33.44
N GLU A 202 -19.06 -3.63 -32.97
CA GLU A 202 -18.14 -3.77 -31.84
C GLU A 202 -18.86 -3.36 -30.56
N LEU A 203 -18.96 -4.27 -29.59
CA LEU A 203 -19.63 -4.00 -28.33
C LEU A 203 -18.68 -3.28 -27.38
N GLU A 204 -19.13 -2.15 -26.84
CA GLU A 204 -18.42 -1.42 -25.80
C GLU A 204 -18.74 -1.99 -24.42
N SER A 205 -17.71 -2.03 -23.55
CA SER A 205 -17.90 -2.41 -22.16
C SER A 205 -18.69 -1.34 -21.41
N ASP A 206 -19.84 -1.69 -20.88
CA ASP A 206 -20.65 -0.83 -20.03
C ASP A 206 -20.22 -1.03 -18.57
N ILE A 207 -19.14 -0.31 -18.18
CA ILE A 207 -18.56 -0.43 -16.83
C ILE A 207 -19.58 -0.01 -15.77
N ASP A 208 -20.35 1.04 -16.01
CA ASP A 208 -21.31 1.57 -15.04
C ASP A 208 -22.43 0.57 -14.75
N ALA A 209 -23.06 0.03 -15.80
CA ALA A 209 -24.09 -0.99 -15.65
C ALA A 209 -23.53 -2.30 -15.06
N ALA A 210 -22.31 -2.66 -15.42
CA ALA A 210 -21.65 -3.87 -14.89
C ALA A 210 -21.38 -3.74 -13.39
N VAL A 211 -20.83 -2.62 -12.91
CA VAL A 211 -20.62 -2.37 -11.48
C VAL A 211 -21.95 -2.46 -10.74
N ASP A 212 -22.98 -1.74 -11.19
CA ASP A 212 -24.30 -1.73 -10.56
C ASP A 212 -24.90 -3.13 -10.48
N SER A 213 -24.73 -3.96 -11.52
CA SER A 213 -25.16 -5.36 -11.52
C SER A 213 -24.34 -6.24 -10.58
N PHE A 214 -23.02 -6.04 -10.50
CA PHE A 214 -22.16 -6.90 -9.68
C PHE A 214 -22.34 -6.64 -8.19
N VAL A 215 -22.48 -5.37 -7.77
CA VAL A 215 -22.69 -5.02 -6.36
C VAL A 215 -24.07 -5.43 -5.83
N GLN A 216 -25.05 -5.64 -6.71
CA GLN A 216 -26.38 -6.16 -6.33
C GLN A 216 -26.42 -7.68 -6.17
N ASN A 217 -25.35 -8.38 -6.54
CA ASN A 217 -25.30 -9.83 -6.44
C ASN A 217 -25.40 -10.29 -4.98
N GLU A 218 -26.40 -11.10 -4.67
CA GLU A 218 -26.71 -11.60 -3.31
C GLU A 218 -25.60 -12.47 -2.70
N TYR A 219 -24.76 -13.05 -3.52
CA TYR A 219 -23.64 -13.91 -3.07
C TYR A 219 -22.36 -13.13 -2.69
N MET A 220 -22.38 -11.80 -2.73
CA MET A 220 -21.22 -10.99 -2.41
C MET A 220 -21.19 -10.61 -0.94
N LEU A 221 -20.14 -11.03 -0.20
CA LEU A 221 -20.03 -10.86 1.26
C LEU A 221 -20.02 -9.38 1.70
N SER A 222 -19.51 -8.47 0.88
CA SER A 222 -19.43 -7.03 1.18
C SER A 222 -20.44 -6.20 0.38
N LYS A 223 -21.59 -6.77 0.01
CA LYS A 223 -22.56 -6.16 -0.92
C LYS A 223 -22.92 -4.70 -0.58
N GLU A 224 -23.33 -4.43 0.65
CA GLU A 224 -23.77 -3.08 1.08
C GLU A 224 -22.63 -2.06 0.97
N TYR A 225 -21.44 -2.45 1.38
CA TYR A 225 -20.27 -1.60 1.29
C TYR A 225 -19.87 -1.30 -0.16
N LEU A 226 -19.83 -2.31 -1.01
CA LEU A 226 -19.52 -2.14 -2.43
C LEU A 226 -20.56 -1.28 -3.13
N ALA A 227 -21.85 -1.43 -2.80
CA ALA A 227 -22.94 -0.61 -3.34
C ALA A 227 -22.82 0.87 -2.92
N ALA A 228 -22.32 1.14 -1.70
CA ALA A 228 -22.07 2.51 -1.23
C ALA A 228 -20.83 3.17 -1.86
N HIS A 229 -19.92 2.40 -2.47
CA HIS A 229 -18.64 2.90 -3.00
C HIS A 229 -18.45 2.58 -4.49
N THR A 230 -19.53 2.58 -5.26
CA THR A 230 -19.49 2.31 -6.72
C THR A 230 -18.69 3.35 -7.49
N ASP A 231 -18.61 4.57 -7.01
CA ASP A 231 -17.82 5.67 -7.57
C ASP A 231 -16.32 5.34 -7.59
N VAL A 232 -15.78 4.83 -6.49
CA VAL A 232 -14.37 4.40 -6.38
C VAL A 232 -14.09 3.22 -7.31
N ILE A 233 -14.97 2.22 -7.31
CA ILE A 233 -14.86 1.04 -8.17
C ILE A 233 -14.81 1.46 -9.64
N LYS A 234 -15.79 2.29 -10.08
CA LYS A 234 -15.88 2.79 -11.46
C LYS A 234 -14.65 3.62 -11.83
N ALA A 235 -14.21 4.53 -10.95
CA ALA A 235 -13.05 5.39 -11.21
C ALA A 235 -11.75 4.57 -11.36
N CYS A 236 -11.45 3.67 -10.42
CA CYS A 236 -10.24 2.84 -10.49
C CYS A 236 -10.24 1.90 -11.69
N PHE A 237 -11.38 1.29 -12.03
CA PHE A 237 -11.44 0.40 -13.17
C PHE A 237 -11.33 1.15 -14.51
N LYS A 238 -11.95 2.33 -14.64
CA LYS A 238 -11.82 3.18 -15.83
C LYS A 238 -10.37 3.67 -16.03
N ALA A 239 -9.68 4.01 -14.95
CA ALA A 239 -8.26 4.43 -15.01
C ALA A 239 -7.34 3.34 -15.57
N SER A 240 -7.62 2.06 -15.31
CA SER A 240 -6.85 0.94 -15.86
C SER A 240 -6.90 0.82 -17.38
N LYS A 241 -7.90 1.41 -18.01
CA LYS A 241 -8.20 1.31 -19.46
C LYS A 241 -8.47 -0.13 -19.93
N THR A 242 -8.69 -1.07 -19.02
CA THR A 242 -9.11 -2.43 -19.40
C THR A 242 -10.61 -2.50 -19.62
N ASN A 243 -11.02 -3.27 -20.63
CA ASN A 243 -12.42 -3.53 -20.93
C ASN A 243 -12.92 -4.89 -20.39
N ASN A 244 -12.11 -5.57 -19.61
CA ASN A 244 -12.41 -6.93 -19.15
C ASN A 244 -13.23 -6.93 -17.85
N LEU A 245 -14.55 -6.83 -17.95
CA LEU A 245 -15.49 -6.82 -16.81
C LEU A 245 -15.42 -8.10 -15.95
N ARG A 246 -14.84 -9.19 -16.48
CA ARG A 246 -14.62 -10.41 -15.67
C ARG A 246 -13.57 -10.17 -14.59
N LEU A 247 -12.49 -9.42 -14.91
CA LEU A 247 -11.47 -9.03 -13.93
C LEU A 247 -12.09 -8.16 -12.84
N LEU A 248 -12.95 -7.22 -13.22
CA LEU A 248 -13.66 -6.38 -12.26
C LEU A 248 -14.52 -7.23 -11.31
N LYS A 249 -15.33 -8.14 -11.84
CA LYS A 249 -16.16 -9.02 -11.00
C LYS A 249 -15.34 -9.89 -10.04
N GLN A 250 -14.22 -10.43 -10.52
CA GLN A 250 -13.30 -11.24 -9.71
C GLN A 250 -12.62 -10.40 -8.63
N SER A 251 -12.16 -9.18 -8.95
CA SER A 251 -11.53 -8.29 -7.97
C SER A 251 -12.46 -7.96 -6.81
N LEU A 252 -13.74 -7.69 -7.07
CA LEU A 252 -14.74 -7.41 -6.03
C LEU A 252 -15.02 -8.65 -5.15
N GLY A 253 -15.01 -9.84 -5.74
CA GLY A 253 -15.14 -11.10 -5.01
C GLY A 253 -13.97 -11.36 -4.09
N ASP A 254 -12.75 -11.28 -4.61
CA ASP A 254 -11.52 -11.51 -3.85
C ASP A 254 -11.32 -10.45 -2.76
N TYR A 255 -11.65 -9.18 -3.04
CA TYR A 255 -11.70 -8.12 -2.03
C TYR A 255 -12.64 -8.51 -0.87
N SER A 256 -13.87 -8.93 -1.17
CA SER A 256 -14.85 -9.31 -0.17
C SER A 256 -14.36 -10.46 0.71
N LEU A 257 -13.71 -11.46 0.11
CA LEU A 257 -13.10 -12.58 0.82
C LEU A 257 -11.94 -12.15 1.70
N MET A 258 -11.09 -11.22 1.23
CA MET A 258 -9.98 -10.69 2.03
C MET A 258 -10.50 -9.93 3.25
N ILE A 259 -11.46 -9.02 3.05
CA ILE A 259 -12.06 -8.25 4.15
C ILE A 259 -12.71 -9.15 5.19
N ASP A 260 -13.39 -10.22 4.75
CA ASP A 260 -14.01 -11.17 5.68
C ASP A 260 -13.00 -11.82 6.63
N ARG A 261 -11.79 -12.10 6.16
CA ARG A 261 -10.68 -12.71 6.93
C ARG A 261 -9.98 -11.76 7.91
N ILE A 262 -10.24 -10.46 7.85
CA ILE A 262 -9.67 -9.52 8.82
C ILE A 262 -10.39 -9.71 10.17
N PRO A 263 -9.64 -9.78 11.30
CA PRO A 263 -10.22 -9.95 12.63
C PRO A 263 -11.23 -8.87 13.02
N ALA A 264 -12.25 -9.23 13.79
CA ALA A 264 -13.31 -8.32 14.19
C ALA A 264 -12.82 -7.12 15.03
N ASN A 265 -11.82 -7.32 15.88
CA ASN A 265 -11.19 -6.26 16.69
C ASN A 265 -10.44 -5.21 15.84
N ILE A 266 -10.03 -5.55 14.64
CA ILE A 266 -9.44 -4.61 13.68
C ILE A 266 -10.58 -3.87 12.95
N LYS A 267 -11.59 -4.61 12.51
CA LYS A 267 -12.76 -4.05 11.79
C LYS A 267 -13.60 -3.08 12.63
N SER A 268 -13.58 -3.20 13.95
CA SER A 268 -14.33 -2.31 14.85
C SER A 268 -13.67 -0.96 15.13
N LYS A 269 -12.48 -0.69 14.62
CA LYS A 269 -11.79 0.60 14.78
C LYS A 269 -12.39 1.65 13.83
N ASP A 270 -12.64 2.86 14.33
CA ASP A 270 -13.23 3.95 13.54
C ASP A 270 -12.46 4.27 12.27
N VAL A 271 -11.13 4.18 12.33
CA VAL A 271 -10.24 4.41 11.18
C VAL A 271 -10.26 3.29 10.14
N PHE A 272 -10.88 2.13 10.45
CA PHE A 272 -10.88 0.96 9.55
C PHE A 272 -11.64 1.23 8.24
N GLU A 273 -12.71 2.01 8.26
CA GLU A 273 -13.50 2.29 7.06
C GLU A 273 -12.66 3.04 5.99
N LYS A 274 -11.78 3.94 6.42
CA LYS A 274 -10.84 4.63 5.52
C LYS A 274 -9.81 3.66 4.92
N MET A 275 -9.24 2.78 5.75
CA MET A 275 -8.34 1.71 5.30
C MET A 275 -9.05 0.75 4.34
N ARG A 276 -10.28 0.38 4.64
CA ARG A 276 -11.13 -0.49 3.82
C ARG A 276 -11.37 0.09 2.43
N LEU A 277 -11.57 1.41 2.33
CA LEU A 277 -11.74 2.11 1.06
C LEU A 277 -10.46 2.10 0.23
N ARG A 278 -9.30 2.34 0.86
CA ARG A 278 -7.99 2.25 0.20
C ARG A 278 -7.69 0.85 -0.32
N LEU A 279 -8.03 -0.18 0.46
CA LEU A 279 -7.92 -1.56 0.02
C LEU A 279 -8.82 -1.85 -1.17
N LEU A 280 -10.07 -1.35 -1.19
CA LEU A 280 -10.98 -1.51 -2.32
C LEU A 280 -10.39 -0.89 -3.60
N ALA A 281 -9.91 0.34 -3.53
CA ALA A 281 -9.30 1.02 -4.67
C ALA A 281 -8.11 0.22 -5.23
N ASN A 282 -7.23 -0.26 -4.34
CA ASN A 282 -6.06 -1.05 -4.74
C ASN A 282 -6.43 -2.43 -5.26
N PHE A 283 -7.44 -3.10 -4.72
CA PHE A 283 -7.90 -4.37 -5.27
C PHE A 283 -8.34 -4.24 -6.72
N VAL A 284 -9.18 -3.23 -7.02
CA VAL A 284 -9.66 -2.99 -8.38
C VAL A 284 -8.51 -2.62 -9.31
N ALA A 285 -7.61 -1.72 -8.88
CA ALA A 285 -6.48 -1.26 -9.67
C ALA A 285 -5.46 -2.39 -9.93
N VAL A 286 -4.96 -3.02 -8.87
CA VAL A 286 -3.95 -4.09 -8.96
C VAL A 286 -4.46 -5.29 -9.74
N TYR A 287 -5.73 -5.68 -9.54
CA TYR A 287 -6.31 -6.80 -10.25
C TYR A 287 -6.39 -6.53 -11.76
N ALA A 288 -6.77 -5.32 -12.13
CA ALA A 288 -6.84 -4.91 -13.53
C ALA A 288 -5.44 -4.87 -14.19
N GLU A 289 -4.42 -4.38 -13.47
CA GLU A 289 -3.05 -4.26 -13.99
C GLU A 289 -2.26 -5.57 -13.93
N ASP A 290 -2.49 -6.43 -12.94
CA ASP A 290 -1.79 -7.71 -12.79
C ASP A 290 -2.35 -8.82 -13.68
N LYS A 291 -3.68 -8.87 -13.84
CA LYS A 291 -4.37 -9.90 -14.65
C LYS A 291 -4.75 -9.38 -16.05
N GLY A 292 -4.50 -8.11 -16.34
CA GLY A 292 -4.71 -7.51 -17.67
C GLY A 292 -3.70 -7.97 -18.71
N GLN A 293 -3.74 -7.38 -19.92
CA GLN A 293 -2.90 -7.80 -21.06
C GLN A 293 -1.39 -7.66 -20.83
N ALA A 294 -0.97 -6.69 -20.01
CA ALA A 294 0.43 -6.42 -19.67
C ALA A 294 0.82 -7.00 -18.30
N GLY A 295 0.15 -8.07 -17.86
CA GLY A 295 0.25 -8.62 -16.51
C GLY A 295 1.68 -8.89 -16.05
N ASN A 296 1.94 -8.67 -14.88
CA ASN A 296 2.97 -8.85 -13.88
C ASN A 296 3.18 -7.54 -13.12
N MET A 297 2.95 -7.60 -11.82
CA MET A 297 3.16 -6.50 -10.88
C MET A 297 4.26 -6.85 -9.86
N ASP A 298 5.04 -7.91 -10.11
CA ASP A 298 6.14 -8.31 -9.24
C ASP A 298 7.20 -7.20 -9.20
N ASP A 299 7.76 -6.96 -8.02
CA ASP A 299 8.74 -5.90 -7.76
C ASP A 299 8.27 -4.47 -8.08
N TYR A 300 6.94 -4.24 -8.20
CA TYR A 300 6.36 -2.95 -8.55
C TYR A 300 6.91 -1.79 -7.70
N GLY A 301 6.88 -1.91 -6.37
CA GLY A 301 7.33 -0.85 -5.47
C GLY A 301 8.81 -0.56 -5.60
N LYS A 302 9.64 -1.59 -5.80
CA LYS A 302 11.08 -1.45 -6.00
C LYS A 302 11.40 -0.72 -7.31
N ILE A 303 10.82 -1.18 -8.42
CA ILE A 303 11.05 -0.58 -9.75
C ILE A 303 10.59 0.88 -9.76
N LEU A 304 9.40 1.18 -9.21
CA LEU A 304 8.89 2.55 -9.13
C LEU A 304 9.80 3.45 -8.31
N SER A 305 10.28 2.99 -7.15
CA SER A 305 11.18 3.75 -6.26
C SER A 305 12.53 4.03 -6.92
N GLU A 306 13.14 3.04 -7.58
CA GLU A 306 14.41 3.19 -8.29
C GLU A 306 14.29 4.18 -9.45
N GLU A 307 13.23 4.09 -10.24
CA GLU A 307 13.00 4.98 -11.38
C GLU A 307 12.67 6.41 -10.94
N MET A 308 11.83 6.60 -9.91
CA MET A 308 11.53 7.93 -9.37
C MET A 308 12.78 8.61 -8.81
N SER A 309 13.64 7.87 -8.11
CA SER A 309 14.91 8.38 -7.61
C SER A 309 15.86 8.78 -8.76
N SER A 310 15.90 7.98 -9.82
CA SER A 310 16.69 8.27 -11.02
C SER A 310 16.18 9.52 -11.75
N LEU A 311 14.87 9.65 -11.93
CA LEU A 311 14.25 10.80 -12.59
C LEU A 311 14.49 12.10 -11.80
N MET A 312 14.43 12.05 -10.47
CA MET A 312 14.73 13.19 -9.60
C MET A 312 16.20 13.62 -9.73
N PHE A 313 17.14 12.67 -9.84
CA PHE A 313 18.56 12.96 -10.07
C PHE A 313 18.78 13.61 -11.44
N LEU A 314 18.14 13.08 -12.50
CA LEU A 314 18.25 13.61 -13.86
C LEU A 314 17.64 15.02 -14.00
N ASP A 315 16.54 15.31 -13.26
CA ASP A 315 16.00 16.68 -13.18
C ASP A 315 16.98 17.68 -12.58
N LEU A 316 17.83 17.24 -11.63
CA LEU A 316 18.85 18.08 -11.01
C LEU A 316 20.08 18.27 -11.93
N THR A 317 20.40 17.27 -12.77
CA THR A 317 21.59 17.31 -13.66
C THR A 317 21.28 17.86 -15.04
N GLY A 318 20.00 17.92 -15.44
CA GLY A 318 19.57 18.39 -16.76
C GLY A 318 19.86 17.41 -17.89
N GLU A 319 20.07 16.14 -17.57
CA GLU A 319 20.28 15.07 -18.55
C GLU A 319 18.97 14.56 -19.16
N ASP A 320 19.06 13.96 -20.35
CA ASP A 320 17.90 13.39 -21.04
C ASP A 320 17.29 12.22 -20.21
N LYS A 321 15.96 12.26 -20.04
CA LYS A 321 15.24 11.24 -19.28
C LYS A 321 15.09 9.96 -20.11
N PRO A 322 15.35 8.78 -19.53
CA PRO A 322 15.09 7.50 -20.17
C PRO A 322 13.59 7.28 -20.38
N GLU A 323 13.24 6.33 -21.25
CA GLU A 323 11.86 5.90 -21.40
C GLU A 323 11.37 5.29 -20.07
N LYS A 324 10.17 5.70 -19.64
CA LYS A 324 9.55 5.21 -18.39
C LYS A 324 9.22 3.73 -18.49
N SER A 325 9.44 3.01 -17.40
CA SER A 325 9.09 1.60 -17.29
C SER A 325 7.57 1.38 -17.41
N GLU A 326 7.18 0.15 -17.70
CA GLU A 326 5.76 -0.23 -17.71
C GLU A 326 5.11 -0.06 -16.31
N MET A 327 5.88 -0.22 -15.24
CA MET A 327 5.38 -0.01 -13.87
C MET A 327 5.06 1.47 -13.60
N THR A 328 5.94 2.37 -14.02
CA THR A 328 5.71 3.81 -13.91
C THR A 328 4.54 4.25 -14.78
N LYS A 329 4.43 3.75 -16.01
CA LYS A 329 3.28 4.01 -16.87
C LYS A 329 1.95 3.54 -16.25
N LYS A 330 1.96 2.37 -15.56
CA LYS A 330 0.81 1.87 -14.81
C LYS A 330 0.47 2.79 -13.63
N HIS A 331 1.45 3.23 -12.86
CA HIS A 331 1.25 4.16 -11.73
C HIS A 331 0.62 5.47 -12.18
N GLU A 332 1.21 6.10 -13.19
CA GLU A 332 0.79 7.41 -13.69
C GLU A 332 -0.66 7.49 -14.18
N LYS A 333 -1.25 6.41 -14.65
CA LYS A 333 -2.68 6.38 -15.01
C LYS A 333 -3.59 6.75 -13.84
N TYR A 334 -3.25 6.26 -12.65
CA TYR A 334 -4.03 6.48 -11.43
C TYR A 334 -3.68 7.82 -10.78
N GLU A 335 -2.42 8.22 -10.84
CA GLU A 335 -1.96 9.53 -10.38
C GLU A 335 -2.61 10.67 -11.19
N GLN A 336 -2.56 10.60 -12.53
CA GLN A 336 -3.21 11.57 -13.42
C GLN A 336 -4.73 11.64 -13.25
N ALA A 337 -5.35 10.54 -12.84
CA ALA A 337 -6.76 10.49 -12.48
C ALA A 337 -7.05 11.01 -11.05
N GLY A 338 -6.03 11.42 -10.28
CA GLY A 338 -6.15 11.87 -8.89
C GLY A 338 -6.54 10.76 -7.90
N LEU A 339 -6.40 9.50 -8.29
CA LEU A 339 -6.83 8.36 -7.48
C LEU A 339 -5.77 7.93 -6.47
N THR A 340 -4.51 8.18 -6.75
CA THR A 340 -3.39 7.91 -5.84
C THR A 340 -3.49 8.80 -4.60
N ASP A 341 -3.72 10.11 -4.78
CA ASP A 341 -3.87 11.04 -3.66
C ASP A 341 -5.18 10.81 -2.89
N LYS A 342 -6.27 10.57 -3.60
CA LYS A 342 -7.61 10.48 -3.01
C LYS A 342 -7.87 9.15 -2.32
N TYR A 343 -7.45 8.04 -2.93
CA TYR A 343 -7.78 6.69 -2.50
C TYR A 343 -6.56 5.79 -2.28
N TYR A 344 -5.35 6.32 -2.35
CA TYR A 344 -4.10 5.55 -2.26
C TYR A 344 -3.99 4.44 -3.33
N ALA A 345 -4.71 4.62 -4.47
CA ALA A 345 -4.64 3.66 -5.55
C ALA A 345 -3.22 3.58 -6.11
N MET A 346 -2.70 2.36 -6.27
CA MET A 346 -1.35 2.06 -6.75
C MET A 346 -0.21 2.61 -5.87
N VAL A 347 -0.45 2.86 -4.57
CA VAL A 347 0.63 3.09 -3.60
C VAL A 347 1.35 1.77 -3.31
N PRO A 348 2.71 1.72 -3.39
CA PRO A 348 3.49 0.48 -3.33
C PRO A 348 3.13 -0.48 -2.20
N GLU A 349 3.02 0.00 -0.96
CA GLU A 349 2.73 -0.84 0.20
C GLU A 349 1.33 -1.47 0.14
N TYR A 350 0.35 -0.76 -0.44
CA TYR A 350 -1.00 -1.28 -0.68
C TYR A 350 -1.00 -2.30 -1.82
N VAL A 351 -0.22 -2.05 -2.89
CA VAL A 351 -0.01 -3.00 -3.99
C VAL A 351 0.57 -4.30 -3.45
N ASP A 352 1.64 -4.24 -2.65
CA ASP A 352 2.27 -5.41 -2.03
C ASP A 352 1.30 -6.20 -1.13
N CYS A 353 0.47 -5.49 -0.35
CA CYS A 353 -0.56 -6.10 0.49
C CYS A 353 -1.57 -6.89 -0.34
N VAL A 354 -2.06 -6.31 -1.44
CA VAL A 354 -3.01 -6.96 -2.36
C VAL A 354 -2.35 -8.12 -3.08
N LEU A 355 -1.13 -7.96 -3.62
CA LEU A 355 -0.39 -9.02 -4.30
C LEU A 355 -0.10 -10.21 -3.39
N LEU A 356 0.25 -9.96 -2.12
CA LEU A 356 0.43 -11.03 -1.13
C LEU A 356 -0.84 -11.89 -1.00
N TYR A 357 -2.00 -11.23 -0.94
CA TYR A 357 -3.27 -11.94 -0.90
C TYR A 357 -3.55 -12.70 -2.20
N LEU A 358 -3.38 -12.06 -3.35
CA LEU A 358 -3.64 -12.68 -4.66
C LEU A 358 -2.70 -13.86 -4.98
N ARG A 359 -1.43 -13.79 -4.53
CA ARG A 359 -0.44 -14.84 -4.78
C ARG A 359 -0.48 -15.99 -3.76
N LYS A 360 -0.72 -15.66 -2.48
CA LYS A 360 -0.57 -16.61 -1.35
C LYS A 360 -1.83 -16.81 -0.52
N GLY A 361 -2.92 -16.08 -0.80
CA GLY A 361 -4.16 -16.11 0.01
C GLY A 361 -3.97 -15.58 1.43
N LYS A 362 -2.87 -14.85 1.72
CA LYS A 362 -2.52 -14.37 3.07
C LYS A 362 -2.86 -12.90 3.23
N VAL A 363 -3.61 -12.57 4.27
CA VAL A 363 -3.87 -11.18 4.68
C VAL A 363 -2.66 -10.64 5.44
N ASN A 364 -2.15 -9.48 5.05
CA ASN A 364 -1.03 -8.81 5.73
C ASN A 364 -1.57 -7.97 6.91
N LEU A 365 -1.79 -8.62 8.05
CA LEU A 365 -2.33 -7.95 9.23
C LEU A 365 -1.37 -6.91 9.81
N ASP A 366 -0.06 -7.18 9.78
CA ASP A 366 0.96 -6.24 10.30
C ASP A 366 0.95 -4.92 9.51
N PHE A 367 0.79 -5.00 8.18
CA PHE A 367 0.62 -3.82 7.34
C PHE A 367 -0.66 -3.07 7.70
N ILE A 368 -1.80 -3.79 7.79
CA ILE A 368 -3.10 -3.19 8.11
C ILE A 368 -3.05 -2.47 9.45
N GLU A 369 -2.53 -3.11 10.50
CA GLU A 369 -2.42 -2.51 11.83
C GLU A 369 -1.51 -1.28 11.85
N ARG A 370 -0.40 -1.31 11.11
CA ARG A 370 0.51 -0.18 10.98
C ARG A 370 -0.17 1.02 10.30
N GLU A 371 -0.90 0.78 9.21
CA GLU A 371 -1.61 1.84 8.48
C GLU A 371 -2.77 2.43 9.29
N LEU A 372 -3.49 1.59 10.04
CA LEU A 372 -4.52 2.08 10.96
C LEU A 372 -3.95 3.00 12.04
N LYS A 373 -2.74 2.72 12.54
CA LYS A 373 -2.05 3.61 13.49
C LYS A 373 -1.66 4.95 12.85
N LYS A 374 -1.29 4.99 11.57
CA LYS A 374 -0.99 6.24 10.85
C LYS A 374 -2.23 7.11 10.65
N ASP A 375 -3.38 6.50 10.41
CA ASP A 375 -4.65 7.21 10.20
C ASP A 375 -5.35 7.64 11.51
N ASP A 376 -4.91 7.06 12.63
CA ASP A 376 -5.40 7.37 13.97
C ASP A 376 -4.76 8.69 14.44
N LYS A 377 -5.33 9.82 13.98
CA LYS A 377 -4.84 11.14 14.36
C LYS A 377 -4.89 11.29 15.87
N LYS A 378 -3.73 11.62 16.43
CA LYS A 378 -3.62 11.90 17.86
C LYS A 378 -4.35 13.18 18.22
N PRO A 379 -4.85 13.33 19.46
CA PRO A 379 -5.58 14.51 19.89
C PRO A 379 -4.84 15.82 19.63
N TRP A 380 -3.51 15.85 19.83
CA TRP A 380 -2.70 17.06 19.56
C TRP A 380 -2.58 17.39 18.08
N GLU A 381 -2.66 16.43 17.17
CA GLU A 381 -2.68 16.69 15.72
C GLU A 381 -4.03 17.29 15.27
N ILE A 382 -5.13 16.83 15.89
CA ILE A 382 -6.46 17.42 15.68
C ILE A 382 -6.49 18.84 16.22
N LEU A 383 -5.95 19.04 17.43
CA LEU A 383 -5.89 20.32 18.10
C LEU A 383 -5.01 21.38 17.41
N GLN A 384 -4.11 21.01 16.49
CA GLN A 384 -3.36 21.99 15.68
C GLN A 384 -4.28 22.96 14.92
N ASN A 385 -5.47 22.50 14.55
CA ASN A 385 -6.49 23.31 13.86
C ASN A 385 -7.64 23.71 14.80
N TYR A 386 -7.38 23.92 16.09
CA TYR A 386 -8.42 24.17 17.11
C TYR A 386 -9.38 25.29 16.76
N VAL A 387 -8.94 26.30 16.00
CA VAL A 387 -9.76 27.46 15.59
C VAL A 387 -10.93 27.04 14.68
N SER A 388 -10.83 25.93 13.97
CA SER A 388 -11.85 25.45 13.05
C SER A 388 -12.68 24.27 13.59
N LEU A 389 -12.44 23.87 14.85
CA LEU A 389 -13.15 22.74 15.47
C LEU A 389 -14.46 23.20 16.09
N GLU A 390 -15.49 22.36 16.00
CA GLU A 390 -16.70 22.53 16.79
C GLU A 390 -16.40 22.35 18.30
N ASN A 391 -17.17 23.03 19.15
CA ASN A 391 -16.87 23.11 20.58
C ASN A 391 -16.81 21.75 21.30
N ASP A 392 -17.66 20.82 20.94
CA ASP A 392 -17.69 19.44 21.47
C ASP A 392 -16.45 18.65 21.06
N VAL A 393 -16.05 18.73 19.78
CA VAL A 393 -14.85 18.12 19.24
C VAL A 393 -13.60 18.72 19.90
N LEU A 394 -13.55 20.04 20.05
CA LEU A 394 -12.47 20.75 20.73
C LEU A 394 -12.32 20.26 22.18
N THR A 395 -13.41 20.29 22.95
CA THR A 395 -13.39 19.90 24.36
C THR A 395 -12.98 18.46 24.56
N ASN A 396 -13.53 17.55 23.76
CA ASN A 396 -13.17 16.13 23.81
C ASN A 396 -11.67 15.91 23.53
N ASN A 397 -11.12 16.58 22.51
CA ASN A 397 -9.71 16.42 22.17
C ASN A 397 -8.78 17.10 23.19
N ILE A 398 -9.20 18.16 23.85
CA ILE A 398 -8.47 18.74 25.00
C ILE A 398 -8.37 17.71 26.13
N ASP A 399 -9.47 17.07 26.50
CA ASP A 399 -9.50 16.06 27.57
C ASP A 399 -8.68 14.81 27.22
N LEU A 400 -8.78 14.35 25.98
CA LEU A 400 -7.96 13.24 25.49
C LEU A 400 -6.46 13.59 25.51
N ASN A 401 -6.09 14.79 25.04
CA ASN A 401 -4.70 15.25 25.03
C ASN A 401 -4.12 15.36 26.45
N ALA A 402 -4.91 15.88 27.40
CA ALA A 402 -4.53 15.92 28.81
C ALA A 402 -4.32 14.51 29.37
N GLY A 403 -5.17 13.53 29.01
CA GLY A 403 -5.00 12.14 29.40
C GLY A 403 -3.71 11.50 28.88
N TYR A 404 -3.30 11.82 27.65
CA TYR A 404 -1.99 11.38 27.13
C TYR A 404 -0.82 12.01 27.89
N LEU A 405 -0.89 13.31 28.22
CA LEU A 405 0.14 14.00 29.02
C LEU A 405 0.23 13.44 30.44
N GLU A 406 -0.89 13.16 31.08
CA GLU A 406 -0.95 12.57 32.41
C GLU A 406 -0.45 11.13 32.42
N GLY A 407 -0.86 10.30 31.44
CA GLY A 407 -0.47 8.90 31.32
C GLY A 407 0.96 8.69 30.82
N GLY A 408 1.54 9.65 30.12
CA GLY A 408 2.91 9.60 29.62
C GLY A 408 3.15 8.62 28.46
N GLU A 409 2.11 8.22 27.74
CA GLU A 409 2.18 7.22 26.66
C GLU A 409 2.52 7.87 25.30
N PHE A 410 3.76 8.33 25.14
CA PHE A 410 4.28 8.88 23.89
C PHE A 410 5.35 7.96 23.27
N ASN A 411 5.38 7.85 21.93
CA ASN A 411 6.41 7.08 21.24
C ASN A 411 7.74 7.83 21.11
N SER A 412 7.70 9.15 21.12
CA SER A 412 8.89 10.00 21.02
C SER A 412 8.74 11.28 21.86
N VAL A 413 9.85 11.95 22.09
CA VAL A 413 9.87 13.26 22.74
C VAL A 413 9.16 14.31 21.88
N ASP A 414 9.19 14.18 20.55
CA ASP A 414 8.50 15.06 19.60
C ASP A 414 7.00 15.05 19.81
N GLU A 415 6.41 13.85 19.92
CA GLU A 415 4.97 13.70 20.20
C GLU A 415 4.59 14.37 21.52
N MET A 416 5.39 14.16 22.56
CA MET A 416 5.14 14.78 23.88
C MET A 416 5.23 16.30 23.81
N LEU A 417 6.25 16.85 23.16
CA LEU A 417 6.44 18.31 23.04
C LEU A 417 5.36 18.95 22.18
N SER A 418 4.97 18.33 21.07
CA SER A 418 3.85 18.79 20.24
C SER A 418 2.54 18.84 21.03
N SER A 419 2.24 17.76 21.78
CA SER A 419 1.09 17.65 22.67
C SER A 419 1.11 18.73 23.76
N ALA A 420 2.26 18.96 24.40
CA ALA A 420 2.42 19.95 25.45
C ALA A 420 2.25 21.38 24.94
N ILE A 421 2.92 21.75 23.84
CA ILE A 421 2.87 23.11 23.28
C ILE A 421 1.45 23.47 22.85
N ILE A 422 0.75 22.57 22.13
CA ILE A 422 -0.63 22.87 21.72
C ILE A 422 -1.55 23.02 22.94
N MET A 423 -1.34 22.20 23.98
CA MET A 423 -2.10 22.33 25.23
C MET A 423 -1.85 23.68 25.94
N LEU A 424 -0.59 24.12 26.01
CA LEU A 424 -0.21 25.41 26.56
C LEU A 424 -0.80 26.58 25.76
N MET A 425 -0.89 26.46 24.43
CA MET A 425 -1.53 27.47 23.58
C MET A 425 -3.04 27.56 23.84
N ILE A 426 -3.71 26.43 24.00
CA ILE A 426 -5.14 26.35 24.34
C ILE A 426 -5.40 26.95 25.70
N ILE A 427 -4.54 26.69 26.69
CA ILE A 427 -4.61 27.31 28.04
C ILE A 427 -4.39 28.81 27.95
N HIS A 428 -3.38 29.26 27.21
CA HIS A 428 -3.10 30.69 27.01
C HIS A 428 -4.28 31.46 26.36
N ARG A 429 -5.01 30.79 25.44
CA ARG A 429 -6.20 31.33 24.78
C ARG A 429 -7.47 31.23 25.63
N GLU A 430 -7.37 30.75 26.86
CA GLU A 430 -8.50 30.56 27.80
C GLU A 430 -9.61 29.63 27.27
N LEU A 431 -9.27 28.73 26.34
CA LEU A 431 -10.20 27.75 25.75
C LEU A 431 -10.52 26.59 26.70
N THR A 432 -9.79 26.46 27.80
CA THR A 432 -10.07 25.54 28.91
C THR A 432 -9.76 26.20 30.25
N LYS A 433 -10.56 25.90 31.28
CA LYS A 433 -10.30 26.24 32.68
C LYS A 433 -10.00 25.00 33.53
N LYS A 434 -10.09 23.83 32.95
CA LYS A 434 -9.90 22.55 33.64
C LYS A 434 -8.42 22.23 33.88
N TYR A 435 -7.55 22.70 32.99
CA TYR A 435 -6.11 22.43 33.00
C TYR A 435 -5.32 23.75 33.10
N THR A 436 -4.13 23.68 33.71
CA THR A 436 -3.23 24.83 33.89
C THR A 436 -1.86 24.54 33.28
N GLY A 437 -1.06 25.61 33.04
CA GLY A 437 0.33 25.45 32.64
C GLY A 437 1.17 24.63 33.64
N GLU A 438 0.85 24.75 34.93
CA GLU A 438 1.51 23.96 35.97
C GLU A 438 1.22 22.47 35.88
N SER A 439 -0.01 22.08 35.49
CA SER A 439 -0.35 20.67 35.23
C SER A 439 0.47 20.13 34.09
N VAL A 440 0.58 20.86 32.97
CA VAL A 440 1.39 20.43 31.80
C VAL A 440 2.87 20.34 32.19
N ASN A 441 3.41 21.32 32.90
CA ASN A 441 4.79 21.32 33.41
C ASN A 441 5.07 20.07 34.27
N TYR A 442 4.17 19.76 35.19
CA TYR A 442 4.29 18.60 36.07
C TYR A 442 4.33 17.29 35.29
N TRP A 443 3.36 17.05 34.40
CA TRP A 443 3.28 15.83 33.62
C TRP A 443 4.50 15.65 32.71
N CYS A 444 4.86 16.68 31.96
CA CYS A 444 6.02 16.61 31.08
C CYS A 444 7.33 16.43 31.83
N SER A 445 7.51 17.11 32.98
CA SER A 445 8.69 16.94 33.82
C SER A 445 8.82 15.50 34.33
N LYS A 446 7.71 14.88 34.73
CA LYS A 446 7.67 13.47 35.11
C LYS A 446 8.09 12.55 33.95
N ILE A 447 7.49 12.73 32.77
CA ILE A 447 7.79 11.93 31.58
C ILE A 447 9.27 12.09 31.19
N MET A 448 9.80 13.33 31.21
CA MET A 448 11.20 13.58 30.90
C MET A 448 12.14 12.87 31.89
N ARG A 449 11.83 12.88 33.20
CA ARG A 449 12.62 12.18 34.20
C ARG A 449 12.58 10.66 34.05
N GLU A 450 11.40 10.11 33.73
CA GLU A 450 11.21 8.64 33.73
C GLU A 450 11.58 7.98 32.40
N ARG A 451 11.39 8.69 31.28
CA ARG A 451 11.47 8.07 29.95
C ARG A 451 12.53 8.66 29.03
N PHE A 452 12.66 9.97 28.94
CA PHE A 452 13.56 10.60 27.96
C PHE A 452 14.91 10.97 28.56
N TYR A 453 14.99 11.98 29.40
CA TYR A 453 16.25 12.33 30.06
C TYR A 453 16.72 11.22 31.03
N GLY A 454 15.81 10.62 31.80
CA GLY A 454 16.13 9.58 32.74
C GLY A 454 16.54 8.24 32.10
N ALA A 455 16.25 8.02 30.82
CA ALA A 455 16.72 6.87 30.07
C ALA A 455 18.18 7.01 29.61
N CYS A 456 18.72 8.24 29.58
CA CYS A 456 20.09 8.51 29.19
C CYS A 456 21.08 7.92 30.21
N LYS A 457 22.02 7.13 29.73
CA LYS A 457 23.02 6.43 30.55
C LYS A 457 24.34 7.19 30.63
N SER A 458 24.50 8.23 29.81
CA SER A 458 25.71 9.04 29.75
C SER A 458 25.37 10.52 29.58
N GLN A 459 26.34 11.37 29.89
CA GLN A 459 26.18 12.83 29.70
C GLN A 459 26.03 13.21 28.24
N ASN A 460 26.65 12.48 27.30
CA ASN A 460 26.51 12.73 25.88
C ASN A 460 25.11 12.37 25.37
N GLU A 461 24.60 11.19 25.75
CA GLU A 461 23.21 10.83 25.42
C GLU A 461 22.23 11.88 25.95
N LEU A 462 22.47 12.37 27.16
CA LEU A 462 21.65 13.42 27.77
C LEU A 462 21.79 14.75 27.02
N TYR A 463 23.01 15.11 26.59
CA TYR A 463 23.26 16.30 25.78
C TYR A 463 22.60 16.20 24.42
N ASP A 464 22.77 15.09 23.71
CA ASP A 464 22.15 14.86 22.41
C ASP A 464 20.62 14.91 22.51
N MET A 465 20.05 14.29 23.53
CA MET A 465 18.61 14.36 23.82
C MET A 465 18.19 15.83 24.08
N ARG A 466 19.00 16.61 24.80
CA ARG A 466 18.75 18.03 25.03
C ARG A 466 18.76 18.84 23.73
N GLN A 467 19.75 18.61 22.85
CA GLN A 467 19.80 19.29 21.55
C GLN A 467 18.58 18.94 20.69
N HIS A 468 18.16 17.68 20.72
CA HIS A 468 16.92 17.26 20.07
C HIS A 468 15.69 17.97 20.64
N VAL A 469 15.55 18.01 21.97
CA VAL A 469 14.47 18.73 22.65
C VAL A 469 14.45 20.22 22.28
N ILE A 470 15.62 20.88 22.24
CA ILE A 470 15.73 22.29 21.86
C ILE A 470 15.31 22.50 20.40
N SER A 471 15.72 21.62 19.49
CA SER A 471 15.33 21.67 18.09
C SER A 471 13.81 21.52 17.92
N CYS A 472 13.21 20.53 18.59
CA CYS A 472 11.75 20.31 18.57
C CYS A 472 10.99 21.51 19.16
N LEU A 473 11.44 22.04 20.29
CA LEU A 473 10.84 23.25 20.89
C LEU A 473 10.92 24.42 19.93
N GLY A 474 12.06 24.65 19.26
CA GLY A 474 12.21 25.71 18.26
C GLY A 474 11.22 25.55 17.10
N TYR A 475 10.91 24.33 16.71
CA TYR A 475 9.91 24.06 15.67
C TYR A 475 8.46 24.27 16.15
N TYR A 476 8.08 23.65 17.27
CA TYR A 476 6.68 23.67 17.75
C TYR A 476 6.29 25.00 18.41
N SER A 477 7.23 25.72 19.01
CA SER A 477 6.97 27.00 19.69
C SER A 477 7.32 28.22 18.84
N TYR A 478 7.59 28.06 17.55
CA TYR A 478 7.98 29.16 16.68
C TYR A 478 7.02 30.34 16.76
N GLY A 479 7.53 31.52 17.18
CA GLY A 479 6.75 32.71 17.38
C GLY A 479 5.91 32.76 18.69
N THR A 480 6.03 31.75 19.56
CA THR A 480 5.29 31.66 20.84
C THR A 480 6.20 31.60 22.07
N GLU A 481 7.51 31.71 21.88
CA GLU A 481 8.54 31.60 22.94
C GLU A 481 8.37 32.62 24.05
N ASN A 482 7.82 33.80 23.73
CA ASN A 482 7.58 34.89 24.68
C ASN A 482 6.24 34.75 25.45
N ILE A 483 5.44 33.72 25.15
CA ILE A 483 4.21 33.44 25.87
C ILE A 483 4.58 32.91 27.27
N PRO A 484 4.10 33.52 28.37
CA PRO A 484 4.55 33.20 29.73
C PRO A 484 4.45 31.73 30.10
N VAL A 485 3.37 31.05 29.71
CA VAL A 485 3.19 29.62 30.02
C VAL A 485 4.15 28.73 29.22
N VAL A 486 4.49 29.10 27.99
CA VAL A 486 5.47 28.37 27.13
C VAL A 486 6.89 28.62 27.65
N SER A 487 7.24 29.85 27.96
CA SER A 487 8.54 30.21 28.56
C SER A 487 8.77 29.49 29.90
N SER A 488 7.75 29.45 30.77
CA SER A 488 7.79 28.68 32.02
C SER A 488 8.02 27.18 31.80
N PHE A 489 7.36 26.61 30.81
CA PHE A 489 7.54 25.22 30.42
C PHE A 489 8.98 24.89 29.98
N MET A 490 9.55 25.77 29.13
CA MET A 490 10.95 25.60 28.67
C MET A 490 11.94 25.65 29.82
N GLN A 491 11.72 26.56 30.78
CA GLN A 491 12.55 26.69 32.00
C GLN A 491 12.46 25.41 32.85
N GLU A 492 11.27 24.85 32.98
CA GLU A 492 11.05 23.65 33.79
C GLU A 492 11.76 22.41 33.17
N LEU A 493 11.69 22.25 31.85
CA LEU A 493 12.47 21.21 31.14
C LEU A 493 13.98 21.38 31.33
N GLY A 494 14.46 22.63 31.38
CA GLY A 494 15.85 22.95 31.70
C GLY A 494 16.27 22.53 33.11
N LYS A 495 15.37 22.70 34.11
CA LYS A 495 15.64 22.22 35.48
C LYS A 495 15.74 20.68 35.52
N VAL A 496 14.80 19.98 34.89
CA VAL A 496 14.82 18.52 34.81
C VAL A 496 16.11 18.01 34.17
N TYR A 497 16.56 18.66 33.08
CA TYR A 497 17.86 18.34 32.46
C TYR A 497 19.01 18.45 33.47
N ASN A 498 19.08 19.55 34.21
CA ASN A 498 20.15 19.77 35.19
C ASN A 498 20.10 18.75 36.34
N GLU A 499 18.92 18.39 36.83
CA GLU A 499 18.75 17.34 37.85
C GLU A 499 19.32 15.98 37.39
N ILE A 500 19.03 15.57 36.16
CA ILE A 500 19.54 14.31 35.58
C ILE A 500 21.05 14.40 35.34
N LEU A 501 21.53 15.55 34.84
CA LEU A 501 22.97 15.79 34.64
C LEU A 501 23.74 15.67 35.95
N ASP A 502 23.24 16.26 37.04
CA ASP A 502 23.87 16.18 38.36
C ASP A 502 23.83 14.73 38.89
N THR A 503 22.77 14.00 38.64
CA THR A 503 22.69 12.57 38.98
C THR A 503 23.77 11.75 38.25
N LEU A 504 23.92 11.94 36.94
CA LEU A 504 24.94 11.25 36.15
C LEU A 504 26.37 11.62 36.57
N LYS A 505 26.61 12.89 36.97
CA LYS A 505 27.90 13.31 37.51
C LYS A 505 28.19 12.64 38.84
N ASN A 506 27.21 12.56 39.72
CA ASN A 506 27.37 11.88 41.01
C ASN A 506 27.62 10.37 40.84
N ASP A 507 26.93 9.71 39.94
CA ASP A 507 27.16 8.31 39.60
C ASP A 507 28.59 8.06 39.09
N LEU A 508 29.10 8.92 38.22
CA LEU A 508 30.48 8.85 37.74
C LEU A 508 31.49 9.05 38.88
N THR A 509 31.24 10.03 39.76
CA THR A 509 32.08 10.26 40.95
C THR A 509 32.14 9.01 41.82
N VAL A 510 30.98 8.39 42.12
CA VAL A 510 30.92 7.15 42.91
C VAL A 510 31.65 6.01 42.21
N MET A 511 31.55 5.86 40.89
CA MET A 511 32.30 4.82 40.17
C MET A 511 33.80 5.05 40.22
N LEU A 512 34.28 6.28 40.04
CA LEU A 512 35.70 6.64 40.10
C LEU A 512 36.25 6.45 41.52
N GLU A 513 35.50 6.75 42.57
CA GLU A 513 35.89 6.54 43.98
C GLU A 513 35.84 5.08 44.43
N SER A 514 35.07 4.22 43.76
CA SER A 514 34.89 2.81 44.10
C SER A 514 35.54 1.84 43.13
N LEU A 515 36.60 2.27 42.44
CA LEU A 515 37.31 1.46 41.45
C LEU A 515 37.79 0.13 42.00
N ASN A 516 37.45 -0.94 41.28
CA ASN A 516 37.98 -2.29 41.49
C ASN A 516 37.80 -3.11 40.19
N ASP A 517 38.42 -4.28 40.07
CA ASP A 517 38.41 -5.13 38.88
C ASP A 517 36.99 -5.58 38.45
N SER A 518 36.03 -5.66 39.37
CA SER A 518 34.66 -6.05 39.03
C SER A 518 33.79 -4.90 38.49
N LYS A 519 34.17 -3.64 38.73
CA LYS A 519 33.41 -2.44 38.33
C LYS A 519 34.06 -1.68 37.18
N VAL A 520 35.36 -1.89 36.94
CA VAL A 520 36.10 -1.14 35.92
C VAL A 520 35.58 -1.38 34.51
N ASP A 521 35.03 -2.57 34.21
CA ASP A 521 34.44 -2.86 32.91
C ASP A 521 33.16 -2.05 32.69
N LYS A 522 32.30 -2.00 33.71
CA LYS A 522 31.09 -1.17 33.66
C LYS A 522 31.43 0.32 33.54
N LEU A 523 32.45 0.80 34.24
CA LEU A 523 32.92 2.17 34.10
C LEU A 523 33.40 2.43 32.67
N TYR A 524 34.22 1.52 32.14
CA TYR A 524 34.75 1.65 30.78
C TYR A 524 33.65 1.61 29.70
N GLU A 525 32.69 0.68 29.82
CA GLU A 525 31.55 0.56 28.90
C GLU A 525 30.61 1.80 28.94
N THR A 526 30.34 2.26 30.16
CA THR A 526 29.39 3.38 30.37
C THR A 526 30.01 4.74 30.05
N TYR A 527 31.30 4.92 30.38
CA TYR A 527 31.95 6.24 30.36
C TYR A 527 33.24 6.32 29.55
N GLY A 528 33.79 5.21 29.09
CA GLY A 528 35.14 5.18 28.56
C GLY A 528 35.32 4.53 27.19
N GLY A 529 34.24 4.10 26.56
CA GLY A 529 34.34 3.50 25.22
C GLY A 529 34.87 4.52 24.22
N VAL A 530 36.03 4.24 23.61
CA VAL A 530 36.53 5.03 22.46
C VAL A 530 35.61 4.71 21.28
N MET A 531 34.84 5.69 20.84
CA MET A 531 34.02 5.56 19.63
C MET A 531 34.91 5.39 18.40
N PRO A 532 34.46 4.69 17.33
CA PRO A 532 35.25 4.47 16.11
C PRO A 532 35.75 5.75 15.43
N ASP A 533 35.10 6.87 15.70
CA ASP A 533 35.42 8.22 15.19
C ASP A 533 36.37 9.02 16.09
N HIS A 534 36.95 8.38 17.11
CA HIS A 534 37.83 9.01 18.10
C HIS A 534 37.16 10.03 19.03
N SER A 535 35.82 10.17 19.02
CA SER A 535 35.10 10.94 20.03
C SER A 535 34.93 10.10 21.31
N THR A 536 35.18 10.72 22.47
CA THR A 536 34.88 10.06 23.76
C THR A 536 33.52 10.49 24.26
N THR A 537 32.82 9.58 24.94
CA THR A 537 31.47 9.81 25.50
C THR A 537 31.41 11.00 26.49
N TYR A 538 32.55 11.55 26.90
CA TYR A 538 32.69 12.61 27.92
C TYR A 538 33.59 13.79 27.50
N SER A 539 33.68 14.07 26.22
CA SER A 539 34.55 15.14 25.70
C SER A 539 34.25 16.56 26.22
N SER A 540 33.19 16.74 27.00
CA SER A 540 32.73 18.08 27.40
C SER A 540 32.26 18.15 28.87
N SER A 541 33.02 17.60 29.84
CA SER A 541 32.66 17.72 31.26
C SER A 541 33.87 17.53 32.19
N ALA A 542 33.82 18.16 33.37
CA ALA A 542 34.78 17.95 34.45
C ALA A 542 34.44 16.63 35.18
N ILE A 543 35.23 15.58 34.95
CA ILE A 543 34.96 14.24 35.51
C ILE A 543 35.60 14.02 36.89
N PHE A 544 36.58 14.83 37.28
CA PHE A 544 37.27 14.75 38.56
C PHE A 544 36.89 15.84 39.53
N ALA A 545 36.07 16.82 39.15
CA ALA A 545 35.76 17.99 39.95
C ALA A 545 35.33 17.70 41.42
N ASN A 546 34.60 16.60 41.60
CA ASN A 546 34.03 16.18 42.91
C ASN A 546 34.57 14.84 43.40
N VAL A 547 35.58 14.27 42.77
CA VAL A 547 36.16 12.96 43.11
C VAL A 547 37.11 13.11 44.30
N ASP A 548 36.98 12.22 45.30
CA ASP A 548 37.94 12.10 46.39
C ASP A 548 39.27 11.55 45.84
N PRO A 549 40.36 12.38 45.88
CA PRO A 549 41.65 11.98 45.31
C PRO A 549 42.25 10.71 45.91
N GLU A 550 42.10 10.50 47.24
CA GLU A 550 42.65 9.33 47.91
C GLU A 550 41.92 8.05 47.54
N LYS A 551 40.59 8.11 47.46
CA LYS A 551 39.80 6.94 47.04
C LYS A 551 40.09 6.56 45.60
N PHE A 552 40.17 7.53 44.69
CA PHE A 552 40.48 7.27 43.30
C PHE A 552 41.87 6.65 43.13
N VAL A 553 42.90 7.25 43.70
CA VAL A 553 44.28 6.77 43.59
C VAL A 553 44.39 5.35 44.20
N ASN A 554 43.86 5.14 45.42
CA ASN A 554 43.87 3.83 46.03
C ASN A 554 43.11 2.77 45.19
N GLY A 555 41.98 3.11 44.62
CA GLY A 555 41.25 2.25 43.68
C GLY A 555 42.09 1.90 42.46
N PHE A 556 42.66 2.90 41.78
CA PHE A 556 43.46 2.71 40.58
C PHE A 556 44.70 1.86 40.79
N VAL A 557 45.54 2.15 41.82
CA VAL A 557 46.79 1.41 42.05
C VAL A 557 46.54 -0.08 42.38
N ASN A 558 45.38 -0.41 42.93
CA ASN A 558 44.99 -1.78 43.29
C ASN A 558 44.31 -2.54 42.12
N LEU A 559 44.01 -1.94 40.99
CA LEU A 559 43.50 -2.63 39.80
C LEU A 559 44.58 -3.58 39.22
N LYS A 560 44.11 -4.66 38.59
CA LYS A 560 44.95 -5.44 37.67
C LYS A 560 45.37 -4.59 36.48
N ASN A 561 46.47 -4.97 35.84
CA ASN A 561 47.02 -4.18 34.71
C ASN A 561 46.04 -3.95 33.56
N GLU A 562 45.16 -4.89 33.30
CA GLU A 562 44.10 -4.71 32.31
C GLU A 562 43.07 -3.63 32.71
N GLY A 563 42.67 -3.61 33.98
CA GLY A 563 41.82 -2.55 34.52
C GLY A 563 42.50 -1.19 34.53
N LYS A 564 43.79 -1.11 34.89
CA LYS A 564 44.58 0.11 34.79
C LYS A 564 44.62 0.64 33.35
N LYS A 565 44.83 -0.25 32.36
CA LYS A 565 44.81 0.10 30.94
C LYS A 565 43.49 0.72 30.50
N LYS A 566 42.36 0.17 30.94
CA LYS A 566 41.01 0.71 30.65
C LYS A 566 40.81 2.11 31.20
N VAL A 567 41.19 2.34 32.47
CA VAL A 567 41.12 3.67 33.08
C VAL A 567 42.06 4.66 32.37
N LEU A 568 43.29 4.24 32.03
CA LEU A 568 44.23 5.06 31.25
C LEU A 568 43.66 5.46 29.90
N SER A 569 43.10 4.49 29.18
CA SER A 569 42.49 4.76 27.85
C SER A 569 41.34 5.76 27.96
N MET A 570 40.47 5.61 28.97
CA MET A 570 39.38 6.53 29.27
C MET A 570 39.88 7.95 29.55
N ILE A 571 40.86 8.13 30.45
CA ILE A 571 41.37 9.45 30.84
C ILE A 571 42.15 10.13 29.68
N VAL A 572 42.97 9.36 28.96
CA VAL A 572 43.69 9.86 27.82
C VAL A 572 42.74 10.32 26.70
N GLY A 573 41.69 9.54 26.43
CA GLY A 573 40.63 9.92 25.49
C GLY A 573 39.90 11.18 25.94
N HIS A 574 39.53 11.27 27.22
CA HIS A 574 38.79 12.41 27.78
C HIS A 574 39.49 13.74 27.61
N TYR A 575 40.80 13.81 27.91
CA TYR A 575 41.55 15.06 27.81
C TYR A 575 42.33 15.21 26.49
N GLY A 576 42.53 14.08 25.76
CA GLY A 576 43.40 14.05 24.59
C GLY A 576 42.80 14.79 23.39
N ASP A 577 41.61 14.47 23.05
CA ASP A 577 40.96 14.99 21.84
C ASP A 577 40.39 16.40 22.05
N ALA A 578 39.77 16.65 23.17
CA ALA A 578 39.13 17.95 23.46
C ALA A 578 40.12 19.12 23.62
N LEU A 579 41.34 18.86 24.07
CA LEU A 579 42.38 19.91 24.25
C LEU A 579 43.38 19.97 23.09
N ASN A 580 43.20 19.17 22.04
CA ASN A 580 44.01 19.20 20.82
C ASN A 580 43.33 19.89 19.62
N ILE A 581 42.15 20.47 19.80
CA ILE A 581 41.42 21.23 18.76
C ILE A 581 42.02 22.60 18.49
N GLN A 582 41.62 23.23 17.37
CA GLN A 582 42.18 24.52 16.94
C GLN A 582 41.96 25.67 17.93
N ASN A 583 40.87 25.65 18.71
CA ASN A 583 40.51 26.67 19.70
C ASN A 583 40.22 26.05 21.07
N PRO A 584 41.23 25.60 21.82
CA PRO A 584 41.03 24.96 23.13
C PRO A 584 40.41 25.90 24.18
N GLU A 585 40.53 27.20 24.00
CA GLU A 585 39.90 28.23 24.83
C GLU A 585 38.38 28.17 24.84
N ASP A 586 37.73 27.71 23.78
CA ASP A 586 36.30 27.55 23.70
C ASP A 586 35.81 26.36 24.58
N MET A 587 36.64 25.35 24.77
CA MET A 587 36.34 24.14 25.48
C MET A 587 36.77 24.17 26.95
N VAL A 588 37.63 25.10 27.37
CA VAL A 588 38.21 25.11 28.71
C VAL A 588 37.19 25.17 29.83
N HIS A 589 36.07 25.81 29.62
CA HIS A 589 35.00 25.93 30.62
C HIS A 589 34.39 24.58 31.02
N TYR A 590 34.54 23.54 30.21
CA TYR A 590 34.11 22.19 30.55
C TYR A 590 35.03 21.45 31.51
N TYR A 591 36.35 21.82 31.55
CA TYR A 591 37.39 21.09 32.28
C TYR A 591 38.00 21.87 33.43
N ILE A 592 37.72 23.16 33.55
CA ILE A 592 38.36 24.06 34.52
C ILE A 592 38.16 23.59 35.96
N ASP A 593 36.98 23.00 36.26
CA ASP A 593 36.66 22.52 37.59
C ASP A 593 37.51 21.30 38.02
N ASP A 594 38.05 20.53 37.07
CA ASP A 594 38.95 19.41 37.38
C ASP A 594 40.25 19.86 38.00
N LEU A 595 40.67 21.12 37.79
CA LEU A 595 41.83 21.68 38.44
C LEU A 595 41.75 21.76 39.95
N LYS A 596 40.54 21.59 40.52
CA LYS A 596 40.34 21.50 42.00
C LYS A 596 40.94 20.22 42.57
N THR A 597 40.95 19.13 41.80
CA THR A 597 41.23 17.77 42.29
C THR A 597 42.44 17.14 41.60
N LEU A 598 42.66 17.35 40.28
CA LEU A 598 43.75 16.73 39.54
C LEU A 598 45.15 16.97 40.09
N PRO A 599 45.52 18.18 40.60
CA PRO A 599 46.84 18.36 41.19
C PRO A 599 47.12 17.49 42.39
N THR A 600 46.08 17.24 43.22
CA THR A 600 46.17 16.37 44.38
C THR A 600 46.31 14.91 43.97
N ILE A 601 45.57 14.48 42.94
CA ILE A 601 45.68 13.12 42.38
C ILE A 601 47.10 12.86 41.86
N VAL A 602 47.65 13.82 41.09
CA VAL A 602 49.03 13.74 40.57
C VAL A 602 50.07 13.61 41.70
N LYS A 603 49.92 14.39 42.74
CA LYS A 603 50.78 14.30 43.94
C LYS A 603 50.71 12.93 44.60
N LEU A 604 49.50 12.42 44.86
CA LEU A 604 49.31 11.11 45.48
C LEU A 604 49.83 9.96 44.61
N LEU A 605 49.64 10.05 43.26
CA LEU A 605 50.24 9.05 42.34
C LEU A 605 51.77 9.05 42.41
N GLY A 606 52.41 10.22 42.54
CA GLY A 606 53.85 10.36 42.71
C GLY A 606 54.35 9.75 44.02
N GLU A 607 53.62 9.93 45.13
CA GLU A 607 53.91 9.31 46.44
C GLU A 607 53.81 7.81 46.39
N LYS A 608 52.87 7.28 45.61
CA LYS A 608 52.62 5.82 45.48
C LYS A 608 53.51 5.13 44.44
N GLU A 609 54.09 5.85 43.49
CA GLU A 609 54.85 5.30 42.34
C GLU A 609 56.01 4.39 42.81
N ASP A 610 56.72 4.76 43.89
CA ASP A 610 57.89 4.03 44.40
C ASP A 610 57.51 2.78 45.23
N GLU A 611 56.25 2.63 45.61
CA GLU A 611 55.77 1.44 46.29
C GLU A 611 55.54 0.25 45.32
N TYR A 612 55.51 0.50 44.00
CA TYR A 612 55.19 -0.48 42.96
C TYR A 612 56.40 -0.76 42.04
N GLN A 613 56.36 -1.88 41.30
CA GLN A 613 57.44 -2.32 40.43
C GLN A 613 56.90 -2.69 39.03
N LEU A 614 57.82 -2.78 38.05
CA LEU A 614 57.57 -3.23 36.69
C LEU A 614 56.37 -2.51 36.01
N VAL A 615 55.38 -3.29 35.52
CA VAL A 615 54.24 -2.79 34.76
C VAL A 615 53.31 -1.92 35.60
N ASP A 616 53.18 -2.24 36.91
CA ASP A 616 52.37 -1.42 37.80
C ASP A 616 52.94 -0.01 37.96
N LYS A 617 54.24 0.10 38.24
CA LYS A 617 54.93 1.38 38.31
C LYS A 617 54.81 2.14 37.00
N MET A 618 54.98 1.46 35.85
CA MET A 618 54.83 2.04 34.52
C MET A 618 53.40 2.63 34.32
N ASN A 619 52.34 1.90 34.64
CA ASN A 619 50.96 2.37 34.49
C ASN A 619 50.66 3.58 35.38
N ILE A 620 51.16 3.59 36.62
CA ILE A 620 51.03 4.72 37.56
C ILE A 620 51.73 5.95 36.98
N ASN A 621 52.94 5.80 36.48
CA ASN A 621 53.67 6.90 35.87
C ASN A 621 53.01 7.41 34.57
N ILE A 622 52.46 6.53 33.73
CA ILE A 622 51.69 6.93 32.52
C ILE A 622 50.49 7.77 32.95
N LEU A 623 49.71 7.36 33.94
CA LEU A 623 48.55 8.13 34.42
C LEU A 623 48.99 9.50 34.94
N LYS A 624 49.99 9.54 35.83
CA LYS A 624 50.57 10.77 36.39
C LYS A 624 50.97 11.77 35.30
N THR A 625 51.78 11.29 34.35
CA THR A 625 52.32 12.13 33.25
C THR A 625 51.18 12.67 32.34
N ASN A 626 50.16 11.86 32.05
CA ASN A 626 49.04 12.36 31.26
C ASN A 626 48.19 13.39 32.00
N LEU A 627 47.93 13.19 33.31
CA LEU A 627 47.22 14.19 34.10
C LEU A 627 48.03 15.50 34.25
N GLU A 628 49.33 15.43 34.44
CA GLU A 628 50.21 16.63 34.44
C GLU A 628 50.10 17.41 33.14
N LYS A 629 50.13 16.72 31.97
CA LYS A 629 49.94 17.32 30.66
C LYS A 629 48.54 17.95 30.53
N SER A 630 47.52 17.29 31.02
CA SER A 630 46.12 17.78 30.98
C SER A 630 45.96 19.05 31.82
N ILE A 631 46.50 19.05 33.08
CA ILE A 631 46.51 20.22 33.95
C ILE A 631 47.19 21.42 33.26
N LYS A 632 48.34 21.19 32.60
CA LYS A 632 49.07 22.25 31.90
C LYS A 632 48.22 22.82 30.76
N LYS A 633 47.65 21.98 29.92
CA LYS A 633 46.78 22.40 28.79
C LYS A 633 45.54 23.16 29.23
N ILE A 634 44.86 22.70 30.28
CA ILE A 634 43.68 23.38 30.80
C ILE A 634 44.04 24.79 31.30
N LYS A 635 45.16 24.93 32.02
CA LYS A 635 45.66 26.25 32.47
C LYS A 635 46.02 27.17 31.32
N GLU A 636 46.75 26.68 30.34
CA GLU A 636 47.15 27.47 29.15
C GLU A 636 45.93 27.93 28.35
N ALA A 637 44.89 27.10 28.21
CA ALA A 637 43.63 27.44 27.53
C ALA A 637 42.80 28.48 28.34
N ASP A 638 42.76 28.35 29.67
CA ASP A 638 42.10 29.32 30.54
C ASP A 638 42.78 30.69 30.51
N ASP A 639 44.10 30.71 30.55
CA ASP A 639 44.88 31.95 30.44
C ASP A 639 44.65 32.65 29.09
N LYS A 640 44.64 31.91 27.98
CA LYS A 640 44.32 32.47 26.65
C LYS A 640 42.90 33.05 26.61
N LYS A 641 41.91 32.30 27.15
CA LYS A 641 40.53 32.80 27.21
C LYS A 641 40.41 34.10 27.98
N LYS A 642 41.09 34.22 29.12
CA LYS A 642 41.13 35.47 29.94
C LYS A 642 41.75 36.63 29.19
N HIS A 643 42.83 36.39 28.40
CA HIS A 643 43.47 37.40 27.60
C HIS A 643 42.67 37.83 26.35
N SER A 644 41.88 36.95 25.78
CA SER A 644 40.97 37.27 24.66
C SER A 644 39.73 38.06 25.06
N GLN A 645 39.38 38.08 26.36
CA GLN A 645 38.25 38.81 26.91
C GLN A 645 38.65 40.19 27.50
N GLN A 646 39.92 40.51 27.56
CA GLN A 646 40.47 41.85 27.86
C GLN A 646 40.80 42.59 26.56
#